data_6c26abba6aa01b440d02419631cfc6b1
#
_entry.id   6c26abba6aa01b440d02419631cfc6b1
#
_cell.length_a   1.000
_cell.length_b   1.000
_cell.length_c   1.000
_cell.angle_alpha   90.00
_cell.angle_beta   90.00
_cell.angle_gamma   90.00
#
_symmetry.space_group_name_H-M   'P 1'
#
loop_
_entity.id
_entity.type
_entity.pdbx_description
1 polymer ?
#
loop_
_entity_poly.entity_id
_entity_poly.type
_entity_poly.pdbx_seq_one_letter_code
_entity_poly.pdbx_strand_id
1 'polypeptide(L)'
;MARNKIVYRGTTYDRLAAGTVYLSKSLLGDELEPNTLSVTVETESKALLSFEIDDPVTYFYQDNKRGTFYLQSVTQVAWNKYDLYATSAIGLLLKRVHRGGIYSGTSAESLLSSICGPIPFRMQTRFSSSKLYGWLPYVKPPASSARDNFMKVLFALGATVTEDLDGALKIEELWDGVSGDAQKNRMGQGASVIREGKVTSVSLIEHQWVQGGDQTDLFEGTAAQGTEIVFDEPMYNLTASGFSILERGANYAKLSAGSGTLRGTAYVHNTRLIETKILNSSTENVISVEDQTLISLVNSSGAAKRLANYYKCLETIDAPLVYNLENPGELLTTYHPFDKTNVSACIKTEEITMSNKLKSQSTLLVGFTPIRQEGSESYEYHVVLTGSGTFTFPEGTTSARAVLIGAGGAGFDGSPGGDSTETWEDEEIKTTRINLTAPTTSASDSSNVSNRGAGTPGNGGAGGAAGTPGKVYEVTFSPSSGSRISYACGVKGTSNGALGGATTFGSYSSNSGSTSSAGYTDIITGITYAKSGDSGADGGKGGSGADGESVGDVSGGKQEPSGSATRSDSDTQRASSSNMYMDIDATANFSLGAAGGGGAGGNSGSNSGTPGGDAEVGSVRLSITTGYINAFVYPNKGGTGGDGADGADASVYGCSGSGAGGGGGAGGDSSASSNVSAQYYVYNITTQTRTDFSINNNAGGAAVRKGGAGGKGGAGADGCIILYYGVTTPVQDGQLKDKNGLMLLDKYGRRLIV
;
A
#
# COMPACT_ATOMS: atom_id res chain seq x y z
N MET A 1 -3.11 55.11 -31.92
CA MET A 1 -2.61 53.74 -31.88
C MET A 1 -3.77 52.82 -31.60
N ALA A 2 -3.87 51.71 -32.35
CA ALA A 2 -4.89 50.69 -32.11
C ALA A 2 -4.68 50.11 -30.73
N ARG A 3 -5.77 49.95 -29.96
CA ARG A 3 -5.68 49.36 -28.59
C ARG A 3 -5.41 47.86 -28.60
N ASN A 4 -5.89 47.17 -29.63
CA ASN A 4 -5.71 45.74 -29.80
C ASN A 4 -4.82 45.49 -31.01
N LYS A 5 -3.86 44.60 -30.90
CA LYS A 5 -3.03 44.16 -32.01
C LYS A 5 -2.56 42.71 -31.80
N ILE A 6 -2.29 42.02 -32.88
CA ILE A 6 -1.60 40.73 -32.86
C ILE A 6 -0.24 40.82 -33.54
N VAL A 7 0.69 40.00 -33.12
CA VAL A 7 2.00 39.82 -33.78
C VAL A 7 2.13 38.37 -34.22
N TYR A 8 2.37 38.21 -35.51
CA TYR A 8 2.61 36.91 -36.11
C TYR A 8 3.90 36.93 -36.94
N ARG A 9 4.85 36.07 -36.67
CA ARG A 9 6.18 35.99 -37.32
C ARG A 9 6.86 37.38 -37.43
N GLY A 10 6.79 38.15 -36.34
CA GLY A 10 7.38 39.52 -36.27
C GLY A 10 6.60 40.61 -36.95
N THR A 11 5.53 40.32 -37.71
CA THR A 11 4.65 41.29 -38.31
C THR A 11 3.50 41.68 -37.38
N THR A 12 3.29 42.97 -37.21
CA THR A 12 2.19 43.51 -36.38
C THR A 12 0.95 43.76 -37.23
N TYR A 13 -0.18 43.24 -36.78
CA TYR A 13 -1.51 43.46 -37.34
C TYR A 13 -2.33 44.24 -36.30
N ASP A 14 -2.60 45.48 -36.56
CA ASP A 14 -3.30 46.40 -35.67
C ASP A 14 -4.71 46.80 -36.16
N ARG A 15 -5.10 46.32 -37.35
CA ARG A 15 -6.46 46.45 -37.88
C ARG A 15 -7.26 45.19 -37.59
N LEU A 16 -7.83 45.14 -36.39
CA LEU A 16 -8.69 44.05 -35.97
C LEU A 16 -10.14 44.47 -36.09
N ALA A 17 -10.90 43.84 -36.98
CA ALA A 17 -12.30 44.17 -37.22
C ALA A 17 -13.23 43.65 -36.11
N ALA A 18 -12.90 42.50 -35.54
CA ALA A 18 -13.58 41.89 -34.40
C ALA A 18 -12.61 40.94 -33.68
N GLY A 19 -12.93 40.62 -32.45
CA GLY A 19 -12.17 39.60 -31.75
C GLY A 19 -12.68 39.32 -30.34
N THR A 20 -12.42 38.11 -29.90
CA THR A 20 -12.68 37.65 -28.54
C THR A 20 -11.44 36.90 -28.02
N VAL A 21 -11.18 37.05 -26.73
CA VAL A 21 -10.20 36.22 -25.99
C VAL A 21 -10.96 35.54 -24.89
N TYR A 22 -10.93 34.22 -24.88
CA TYR A 22 -11.47 33.42 -23.79
C TYR A 22 -10.33 32.96 -22.89
N LEU A 23 -10.45 33.25 -21.61
CA LEU A 23 -9.50 32.83 -20.56
C LEU A 23 -10.24 32.02 -19.54
N SER A 24 -9.63 30.90 -19.10
CA SER A 24 -10.17 30.04 -18.06
C SER A 24 -9.08 29.59 -17.10
N LYS A 25 -9.47 29.21 -15.91
CA LYS A 25 -8.57 28.58 -14.93
C LYS A 25 -9.30 27.53 -14.11
N SER A 26 -8.79 26.31 -14.11
CA SER A 26 -9.29 25.28 -13.22
C SER A 26 -8.95 25.63 -11.77
N LEU A 27 -9.96 25.69 -10.91
CA LEU A 27 -9.80 25.98 -9.48
C LEU A 27 -9.45 24.73 -8.67
N LEU A 28 -9.68 23.54 -9.23
CA LEU A 28 -9.36 22.24 -8.61
C LEU A 28 -8.25 21.49 -9.35
N GLY A 29 -7.92 21.86 -10.59
CA GLY A 29 -7.07 21.09 -11.49
C GLY A 29 -7.80 19.93 -12.17
N ASP A 30 -9.10 19.81 -12.04
CA ASP A 30 -9.96 18.73 -12.54
C ASP A 30 -10.59 18.99 -13.90
N GLU A 31 -10.58 20.24 -14.34
CA GLU A 31 -11.03 20.68 -15.67
C GLU A 31 -9.94 21.54 -16.30
N LEU A 32 -9.58 21.28 -17.52
CA LEU A 32 -8.61 22.07 -18.29
C LEU A 32 -9.20 22.51 -19.61
N GLU A 33 -9.75 23.71 -19.60
CA GLU A 33 -10.16 24.39 -20.83
C GLU A 33 -9.01 25.22 -21.37
N PRO A 34 -8.69 25.13 -22.67
CA PRO A 34 -7.66 25.97 -23.27
C PRO A 34 -8.13 27.41 -23.38
N ASN A 35 -7.24 28.34 -23.12
CA ASN A 35 -7.47 29.74 -23.52
C ASN A 35 -7.53 29.82 -25.06
N THR A 36 -8.39 30.68 -25.59
CA THR A 36 -8.55 30.82 -27.03
C THR A 36 -8.53 32.27 -27.47
N LEU A 37 -8.07 32.49 -28.69
CA LEU A 37 -8.09 33.77 -29.38
C LEU A 37 -8.83 33.60 -30.71
N SER A 38 -9.92 34.32 -30.90
CA SER A 38 -10.64 34.45 -32.16
C SER A 38 -10.57 35.90 -32.64
N VAL A 39 -10.05 36.15 -33.83
CA VAL A 39 -9.86 37.52 -34.32
C VAL A 39 -9.97 37.62 -35.82
N THR A 40 -10.67 38.64 -36.30
CA THR A 40 -10.72 39.01 -37.71
C THR A 40 -9.67 40.08 -37.98
N VAL A 41 -8.69 39.76 -38.80
CA VAL A 41 -7.59 40.64 -39.19
C VAL A 41 -7.87 41.25 -40.54
N GLU A 42 -7.73 42.56 -40.68
CA GLU A 42 -7.70 43.27 -41.97
C GLU A 42 -6.26 43.59 -42.38
N THR A 43 -5.90 43.27 -43.63
CA THR A 43 -4.59 43.52 -44.19
C THR A 43 -4.65 44.64 -45.24
N GLU A 44 -3.58 45.41 -45.44
CA GLU A 44 -3.53 46.49 -46.44
C GLU A 44 -3.32 46.01 -47.86
N SER A 45 -2.86 44.83 -48.06
CA SER A 45 -2.52 44.32 -49.37
C SER A 45 -3.00 42.88 -49.56
N LYS A 46 -3.16 42.49 -50.85
CA LYS A 46 -3.38 41.09 -51.28
C LYS A 46 -2.22 40.11 -50.98
N ALA A 47 -1.21 40.53 -50.22
CA ALA A 47 -0.12 39.63 -49.86
C ALA A 47 -0.73 38.38 -49.21
N LEU A 48 -0.54 37.26 -49.83
CA LEU A 48 -0.88 35.94 -49.29
C LEU A 48 -0.18 35.82 -47.91
N LEU A 49 -0.94 36.00 -46.87
CA LEU A 49 -0.45 35.73 -45.54
C LEU A 49 -0.37 34.24 -45.40
N SER A 50 0.84 33.72 -45.39
CA SER A 50 1.10 32.33 -45.08
C SER A 50 0.98 32.12 -43.59
N PHE A 51 -0.25 31.95 -43.10
CA PHE A 51 -0.51 31.51 -41.74
C PHE A 51 -0.38 30.01 -41.68
N GLU A 52 0.42 29.51 -40.75
CA GLU A 52 0.61 28.08 -40.57
C GLU A 52 -0.02 27.61 -39.25
N ILE A 53 -0.59 26.42 -39.28
CA ILE A 53 -1.19 25.80 -38.10
C ILE A 53 -0.11 25.51 -37.06
N ASP A 54 -0.45 25.67 -35.79
CA ASP A 54 0.41 25.54 -34.61
C ASP A 54 1.52 26.60 -34.50
N ASP A 55 1.55 27.58 -35.41
CA ASP A 55 2.42 28.76 -35.27
C ASP A 55 1.94 29.72 -34.15
N PRO A 56 2.89 30.31 -33.40
CA PRO A 56 2.55 31.26 -32.34
C PRO A 56 2.05 32.59 -32.84
N VAL A 57 0.95 33.07 -32.27
CA VAL A 57 0.38 34.40 -32.41
C VAL A 57 0.34 35.08 -31.05
N THR A 58 0.94 36.25 -30.95
CA THR A 58 0.95 37.00 -29.70
C THR A 58 -0.10 38.12 -29.73
N TYR A 59 -0.95 38.17 -28.70
CA TYR A 59 -1.95 39.21 -28.54
C TYR A 59 -1.47 40.30 -27.58
N PHE A 60 -1.73 41.58 -27.96
CA PHE A 60 -1.40 42.75 -27.17
C PHE A 60 -2.63 43.64 -26.98
N TYR A 61 -2.75 44.20 -25.77
CA TYR A 61 -3.69 45.30 -25.47
C TYR A 61 -2.95 46.50 -24.91
N GLN A 62 -3.10 47.67 -25.53
CA GLN A 62 -2.40 48.93 -25.16
C GLN A 62 -0.88 48.70 -25.00
N ASP A 63 -0.27 48.01 -25.94
CA ASP A 63 1.15 47.64 -25.95
C ASP A 63 1.57 46.63 -24.86
N ASN A 64 0.66 46.20 -23.98
CA ASN A 64 0.92 45.14 -23.05
C ASN A 64 0.65 43.76 -23.69
N LYS A 65 1.63 42.89 -23.66
CA LYS A 65 1.47 41.48 -24.07
C LYS A 65 0.46 40.81 -23.15
N ARG A 66 -0.54 40.16 -23.74
CA ARG A 66 -1.62 39.47 -22.99
C ARG A 66 -1.58 37.95 -23.09
N GLY A 67 -0.86 37.41 -24.05
CA GLY A 67 -0.68 35.98 -24.20
C GLY A 67 -0.14 35.60 -25.56
N THR A 68 0.35 34.39 -25.66
CA THR A 68 0.76 33.72 -26.88
C THR A 68 -0.15 32.53 -27.13
N PHE A 69 -0.75 32.48 -28.32
CA PHE A 69 -1.68 31.45 -28.75
C PHE A 69 -1.12 30.78 -29.99
N TYR A 70 -1.60 29.59 -30.31
CA TYR A 70 -1.14 28.80 -31.44
C TYR A 70 -2.27 28.61 -32.45
N LEU A 71 -2.05 28.97 -33.70
CA LEU A 71 -3.07 28.95 -34.77
C LEU A 71 -3.65 27.56 -34.96
N GLN A 72 -4.97 27.45 -35.04
CA GLN A 72 -5.69 26.20 -35.29
C GLN A 72 -6.47 26.26 -36.61
N SER A 73 -6.99 27.40 -36.95
CA SER A 73 -7.65 27.61 -38.23
C SER A 73 -7.46 29.04 -38.75
N VAL A 74 -7.46 29.15 -40.08
CA VAL A 74 -7.38 30.40 -40.80
C VAL A 74 -8.40 30.34 -41.91
N THR A 75 -9.37 31.27 -41.92
CA THR A 75 -10.39 31.36 -42.95
C THR A 75 -10.31 32.74 -43.62
N GLN A 76 -10.09 32.78 -44.93
CA GLN A 76 -10.16 34.02 -45.68
C GLN A 76 -11.64 34.34 -45.97
N VAL A 77 -12.17 35.41 -45.37
CA VAL A 77 -13.57 35.82 -45.48
C VAL A 77 -13.79 36.93 -46.48
N ALA A 78 -12.72 37.68 -46.86
CA ALA A 78 -12.69 38.67 -47.93
C ALA A 78 -11.27 38.77 -48.51
N TRP A 79 -11.10 39.57 -49.59
CA TRP A 79 -9.80 39.68 -50.25
C TRP A 79 -8.66 40.18 -49.31
N ASN A 80 -9.01 40.89 -48.23
CA ASN A 80 -8.07 41.46 -47.27
C ASN A 80 -8.45 41.13 -45.81
N LYS A 81 -9.39 40.20 -45.58
CA LYS A 81 -9.85 39.82 -44.23
C LYS A 81 -9.69 38.35 -43.98
N TYR A 82 -9.13 38.03 -42.82
CA TYR A 82 -8.86 36.67 -42.37
C TYR A 82 -9.42 36.48 -40.97
N ASP A 83 -10.21 35.44 -40.76
CA ASP A 83 -10.62 34.98 -39.45
C ASP A 83 -9.58 33.99 -38.95
N LEU A 84 -8.96 34.29 -37.83
CA LEU A 84 -7.96 33.48 -37.14
C LEU A 84 -8.58 32.93 -35.89
N TYR A 85 -8.43 31.63 -35.72
CA TYR A 85 -8.72 30.95 -34.44
C TYR A 85 -7.44 30.30 -33.92
N ALA A 86 -7.07 30.58 -32.68
CA ALA A 86 -5.89 30.08 -32.03
C ALA A 86 -6.20 29.59 -30.61
N THR A 87 -5.49 28.58 -30.20
CA THR A 87 -5.59 27.97 -28.85
C THR A 87 -4.30 28.16 -28.08
N SER A 88 -4.36 28.05 -26.80
CA SER A 88 -3.19 28.06 -25.94
C SER A 88 -2.42 26.72 -25.93
N ALA A 89 -1.30 26.65 -25.21
CA ALA A 89 -0.51 25.43 -25.07
C ALA A 89 -1.30 24.26 -24.48
N ILE A 90 -2.30 24.51 -23.63
CA ILE A 90 -3.23 23.50 -23.11
C ILE A 90 -4.00 22.81 -24.25
N GLY A 91 -4.40 23.57 -25.28
CA GLY A 91 -5.05 23.02 -26.47
C GLY A 91 -4.12 22.13 -27.30
N LEU A 92 -2.85 22.45 -27.35
CA LEU A 92 -1.85 21.59 -28.03
C LEU A 92 -1.66 20.25 -27.32
N LEU A 93 -1.81 20.18 -25.99
CA LEU A 93 -1.75 18.93 -25.25
C LEU A 93 -2.84 17.94 -25.68
N LEU A 94 -3.99 18.39 -26.15
CA LEU A 94 -5.06 17.51 -26.63
C LEU A 94 -4.67 16.72 -27.89
N LYS A 95 -3.79 17.28 -28.72
CA LYS A 95 -3.33 16.63 -29.95
C LYS A 95 -2.31 15.51 -29.70
N ARG A 96 -1.85 15.36 -28.47
CA ARG A 96 -0.84 14.36 -28.09
C ARG A 96 -1.49 13.22 -27.31
N VAL A 97 -1.02 12.01 -27.57
CA VAL A 97 -1.36 10.84 -26.78
C VAL A 97 -0.21 10.56 -25.79
N HIS A 98 -0.55 10.41 -24.54
CA HIS A 98 0.36 9.93 -23.51
C HIS A 98 -0.03 8.48 -23.14
N ARG A 99 0.91 7.56 -23.27
CA ARG A 99 0.65 6.12 -23.10
C ARG A 99 0.49 5.69 -21.64
N GLY A 100 0.64 6.63 -20.71
CA GLY A 100 0.53 6.35 -19.30
C GLY A 100 1.62 5.40 -18.79
N GLY A 101 1.32 4.65 -17.77
CA GLY A 101 2.23 3.67 -17.17
C GLY A 101 2.06 3.57 -15.66
N ILE A 102 2.91 2.76 -15.02
CA ILE A 102 3.03 2.72 -13.55
C ILE A 102 4.29 3.48 -13.16
N TYR A 103 4.13 4.42 -12.27
CA TYR A 103 5.23 5.22 -11.73
C TYR A 103 5.36 4.95 -10.24
N SER A 104 6.55 4.52 -9.82
CA SER A 104 6.88 4.37 -8.42
C SER A 104 8.12 5.19 -8.12
N GLY A 105 8.00 6.09 -7.16
CA GLY A 105 9.13 6.92 -6.79
C GLY A 105 9.56 7.95 -7.84
N THR A 106 8.65 8.42 -8.68
CA THR A 106 8.90 9.41 -9.73
C THR A 106 8.41 10.79 -9.28
N SER A 107 9.17 11.84 -9.55
CA SER A 107 8.72 13.21 -9.31
C SER A 107 7.63 13.61 -10.30
N ALA A 108 6.73 14.49 -9.88
CA ALA A 108 5.72 15.06 -10.76
C ALA A 108 6.35 15.78 -11.96
N GLU A 109 7.51 16.42 -11.78
CA GLU A 109 8.25 17.09 -12.85
C GLU A 109 8.68 16.10 -13.93
N SER A 110 9.22 14.93 -13.56
CA SER A 110 9.59 13.89 -14.51
C SER A 110 8.38 13.35 -15.27
N LEU A 111 7.26 13.14 -14.58
CA LEU A 111 6.01 12.72 -15.21
C LEU A 111 5.49 13.78 -16.17
N LEU A 112 5.44 15.04 -15.73
CA LEU A 112 5.02 16.15 -16.57
C LEU A 112 5.91 16.37 -17.79
N SER A 113 7.22 16.16 -17.65
CA SER A 113 8.15 16.19 -18.78
C SER A 113 7.79 15.18 -19.88
N SER A 114 7.38 13.96 -19.47
CA SER A 114 6.92 12.94 -20.43
C SER A 114 5.57 13.30 -21.06
N ILE A 115 4.67 13.90 -20.28
CA ILE A 115 3.34 14.32 -20.75
C ILE A 115 3.43 15.51 -21.72
N CYS A 116 4.12 16.57 -21.34
CA CYS A 116 4.24 17.79 -22.12
C CYS A 116 5.09 17.60 -23.40
N GLY A 117 6.14 16.76 -23.32
CA GLY A 117 7.06 16.56 -24.45
C GLY A 117 7.74 17.86 -24.87
N PRO A 118 7.52 18.35 -26.13
CA PRO A 118 8.15 19.60 -26.61
C PRO A 118 7.48 20.88 -26.10
N ILE A 119 6.30 20.79 -25.48
CA ILE A 119 5.60 21.97 -24.96
C ILE A 119 6.31 22.43 -23.68
N PRO A 120 6.84 23.67 -23.67
CA PRO A 120 7.59 24.14 -22.51
C PRO A 120 6.67 24.32 -21.29
N PHE A 121 7.17 23.89 -20.13
CA PHE A 121 6.51 24.13 -18.87
C PHE A 121 7.49 24.57 -17.79
N ARG A 122 6.97 25.25 -16.78
CA ARG A 122 7.70 25.66 -15.59
C ARG A 122 6.86 25.32 -14.37
N MET A 123 7.49 24.82 -13.33
CA MET A 123 6.82 24.55 -12.07
C MET A 123 7.26 25.55 -11.01
N GLN A 124 6.34 25.96 -10.15
CA GLN A 124 6.69 26.67 -8.93
C GLN A 124 7.60 25.79 -8.09
N THR A 125 8.64 26.38 -7.47
CA THR A 125 9.72 25.67 -6.77
C THR A 125 9.22 24.60 -5.78
N ARG A 126 8.12 24.88 -5.07
CA ARG A 126 7.51 23.93 -4.16
C ARG A 126 7.06 22.60 -4.79
N PHE A 127 6.73 22.59 -6.09
CA PHE A 127 6.34 21.39 -6.82
C PHE A 127 7.50 20.72 -7.54
N SER A 128 8.50 21.49 -8.00
CA SER A 128 9.60 20.96 -8.81
C SER A 128 10.76 20.42 -7.97
N SER A 129 11.19 21.15 -6.95
CA SER A 129 12.35 20.77 -6.12
C SER A 129 11.99 19.78 -5.05
N SER A 130 10.73 19.61 -4.73
CA SER A 130 10.35 18.83 -3.61
C SER A 130 9.90 17.45 -4.01
N LYS A 131 10.65 16.51 -3.59
CA LYS A 131 10.11 15.26 -3.15
C LYS A 131 8.96 15.46 -2.13
N LEU A 132 8.68 16.66 -1.68
CA LEU A 132 7.64 17.02 -0.72
C LEU A 132 6.25 17.03 -1.33
N TYR A 133 6.06 17.71 -2.44
CA TYR A 133 4.75 17.87 -3.06
C TYR A 133 4.69 17.24 -4.45
N GLY A 134 5.85 17.09 -5.08
CA GLY A 134 5.97 16.52 -6.41
C GLY A 134 6.16 15.02 -6.46
N TRP A 135 6.01 14.31 -5.34
CA TRP A 135 6.19 12.87 -5.29
C TRP A 135 4.87 12.14 -5.51
N LEU A 136 4.80 11.31 -6.53
CA LEU A 136 3.63 10.52 -6.88
C LEU A 136 3.99 9.02 -6.82
N PRO A 137 3.93 8.37 -5.63
CA PRO A 137 4.25 6.96 -5.50
C PRO A 137 3.09 6.08 -5.99
N TYR A 138 3.44 5.00 -6.70
CA TYR A 138 2.50 3.93 -7.06
C TYR A 138 1.26 4.38 -7.84
N VAL A 139 1.43 5.35 -8.73
CA VAL A 139 0.33 5.95 -9.49
C VAL A 139 0.30 5.46 -10.94
N LYS A 140 -0.90 5.42 -11.52
CA LYS A 140 -1.15 5.01 -12.90
C LYS A 140 -1.80 6.13 -13.69
N PRO A 141 -1.08 6.98 -14.45
CA PRO A 141 -1.71 7.68 -15.53
C PRO A 141 -2.17 6.69 -16.61
N PRO A 142 -3.42 6.78 -17.07
CA PRO A 142 -3.94 5.92 -18.13
C PRO A 142 -3.33 6.26 -19.50
N ALA A 143 -3.51 5.39 -20.48
CA ALA A 143 -3.29 5.76 -21.88
C ALA A 143 -4.44 6.69 -22.32
N SER A 144 -4.16 7.99 -22.46
CA SER A 144 -5.15 9.00 -22.81
C SER A 144 -4.48 10.22 -23.47
N SER A 145 -5.24 11.29 -23.69
CA SER A 145 -4.64 12.54 -24.15
C SER A 145 -3.61 13.06 -23.15
N ALA A 146 -2.57 13.73 -23.64
CA ALA A 146 -1.61 14.37 -22.75
C ALA A 146 -2.30 15.40 -21.84
N ARG A 147 -3.36 16.09 -22.33
CA ARG A 147 -4.14 17.05 -21.53
C ARG A 147 -4.82 16.38 -20.34
N ASP A 148 -5.44 15.22 -20.52
CA ASP A 148 -6.12 14.50 -19.44
C ASP A 148 -5.13 14.03 -18.37
N ASN A 149 -3.98 13.48 -18.79
CA ASN A 149 -2.94 13.10 -17.84
C ASN A 149 -2.29 14.30 -17.16
N PHE A 150 -2.13 15.42 -17.86
CA PHE A 150 -1.66 16.68 -17.27
C PHE A 150 -2.62 17.17 -16.18
N MET A 151 -3.92 17.16 -16.49
CA MET A 151 -4.99 17.51 -15.55
C MET A 151 -4.97 16.63 -14.29
N LYS A 152 -4.83 15.30 -14.45
CA LYS A 152 -4.70 14.37 -13.30
C LYS A 152 -3.51 14.71 -12.41
N VAL A 153 -2.37 15.11 -12.98
CA VAL A 153 -1.20 15.55 -12.21
C VAL A 153 -1.51 16.82 -11.42
N LEU A 154 -2.13 17.83 -12.06
CA LEU A 154 -2.50 19.07 -11.37
C LEU A 154 -3.46 18.80 -10.20
N PHE A 155 -4.48 17.99 -10.43
CA PHE A 155 -5.45 17.62 -9.40
C PHE A 155 -4.77 16.93 -8.21
N ALA A 156 -3.89 15.96 -8.49
CA ALA A 156 -3.15 15.23 -7.45
C ALA A 156 -2.24 16.13 -6.61
N LEU A 157 -1.59 17.11 -7.26
CA LEU A 157 -0.70 18.08 -6.60
C LEU A 157 -1.46 19.19 -5.86
N GLY A 158 -2.72 19.46 -6.22
CA GLY A 158 -3.42 20.67 -5.82
C GLY A 158 -2.85 21.92 -6.47
N ALA A 159 -2.31 21.75 -7.66
CA ALA A 159 -1.78 22.83 -8.47
C ALA A 159 -2.80 23.27 -9.52
N THR A 160 -2.61 24.45 -10.01
CA THR A 160 -3.29 24.98 -11.20
C THR A 160 -2.27 25.32 -12.29
N VAL A 161 -2.72 25.61 -13.48
CA VAL A 161 -1.86 26.05 -14.57
C VAL A 161 -2.27 27.41 -15.06
N THR A 162 -1.28 28.25 -15.33
CA THR A 162 -1.42 29.50 -16.05
C THR A 162 -0.47 29.46 -17.24
N GLU A 163 -0.87 30.00 -18.36
CA GLU A 163 0.05 30.17 -19.46
C GLU A 163 0.82 31.48 -19.29
N ASP A 164 2.14 31.39 -19.30
CA ASP A 164 2.93 32.61 -19.26
C ASP A 164 2.81 33.39 -20.57
N LEU A 165 3.27 34.62 -20.56
CA LEU A 165 3.14 35.47 -21.73
C LEU A 165 3.85 34.93 -22.98
N ASP A 166 4.84 34.04 -22.80
CA ASP A 166 5.60 33.42 -23.88
C ASP A 166 5.01 32.08 -24.34
N GLY A 167 3.87 31.68 -23.74
CA GLY A 167 3.13 30.48 -24.12
C GLY A 167 3.61 29.21 -23.44
N ALA A 168 4.47 29.28 -22.41
CA ALA A 168 4.82 28.13 -21.60
C ALA A 168 3.76 27.90 -20.51
N LEU A 169 3.58 26.62 -20.13
CA LEU A 169 2.69 26.22 -19.06
C LEU A 169 3.35 26.49 -17.70
N LYS A 170 2.80 27.39 -16.91
CA LYS A 170 3.27 27.70 -15.55
C LYS A 170 2.39 26.98 -14.53
N ILE A 171 2.95 26.01 -13.84
CA ILE A 171 2.28 25.23 -12.80
C ILE A 171 2.54 25.89 -11.45
N GLU A 172 1.47 26.31 -10.80
CA GLU A 172 1.51 27.12 -9.57
C GLU A 172 0.33 26.81 -8.64
N GLU A 173 0.37 27.32 -7.41
CA GLU A 173 -0.80 27.36 -6.54
C GLU A 173 -1.73 28.50 -6.93
N LEU A 174 -3.02 28.33 -6.60
CA LEU A 174 -3.96 29.44 -6.64
C LEU A 174 -3.56 30.50 -5.60
N TRP A 175 -3.57 31.75 -6.03
CA TRP A 175 -3.33 32.89 -5.15
C TRP A 175 -4.55 33.14 -4.25
N ASP A 176 -4.34 33.34 -2.95
CA ASP A 176 -5.38 33.56 -1.94
C ASP A 176 -5.59 35.06 -1.57
N GLY A 177 -4.79 35.94 -2.14
CA GLY A 177 -4.92 37.37 -1.92
C GLY A 177 -5.94 38.02 -2.86
N VAL A 178 -6.68 39.01 -2.35
CA VAL A 178 -7.60 39.81 -3.18
C VAL A 178 -6.78 40.70 -4.13
N SER A 179 -6.98 40.53 -5.44
CA SER A 179 -6.22 41.20 -6.48
C SER A 179 -6.88 42.50 -6.95
N GLY A 180 -8.17 42.69 -6.69
CA GLY A 180 -8.88 43.87 -7.13
C GLY A 180 -10.33 43.93 -6.67
N ASP A 181 -11.06 44.88 -7.24
CA ASP A 181 -12.50 44.98 -7.04
C ASP A 181 -13.27 45.07 -8.37
N ALA A 182 -14.47 44.50 -8.37
CA ALA A 182 -15.44 44.63 -9.45
C ALA A 182 -16.76 45.22 -8.89
N GLN A 183 -16.69 46.46 -8.42
CA GLN A 183 -17.81 47.11 -7.80
C GLN A 183 -18.94 47.41 -8.81
N LYS A 184 -20.08 47.86 -8.29
CA LYS A 184 -21.31 48.13 -9.06
C LYS A 184 -21.09 49.01 -10.31
N ASN A 185 -20.16 49.96 -10.25
CA ASN A 185 -19.86 50.88 -11.36
C ASN A 185 -19.14 50.22 -12.55
N ARG A 186 -18.55 49.02 -12.32
CA ARG A 186 -17.88 48.22 -13.34
C ARG A 186 -18.80 47.11 -13.89
N MET A 187 -19.87 46.77 -13.17
CA MET A 187 -20.81 45.71 -13.58
C MET A 187 -21.83 46.27 -14.59
N GLY A 188 -21.95 45.60 -15.73
CA GLY A 188 -22.95 45.91 -16.74
C GLY A 188 -24.33 45.36 -16.39
N GLN A 189 -25.32 45.71 -17.21
CA GLN A 189 -26.66 45.09 -17.09
C GLN A 189 -26.64 43.67 -17.65
N GLY A 190 -27.51 42.80 -17.09
CA GLY A 190 -27.65 41.42 -17.54
C GLY A 190 -26.87 40.40 -16.71
N ALA A 191 -26.42 40.81 -15.52
CA ALA A 191 -25.83 39.82 -14.59
C ALA A 191 -26.87 38.81 -14.12
N SER A 192 -26.46 37.55 -14.00
CA SER A 192 -27.25 36.46 -13.47
C SER A 192 -26.52 35.79 -12.28
N VAL A 193 -27.29 35.14 -11.42
CA VAL A 193 -26.78 34.36 -10.30
C VAL A 193 -27.33 32.96 -10.40
N ILE A 194 -26.43 32.00 -10.48
CA ILE A 194 -26.74 30.57 -10.48
C ILE A 194 -26.51 30.06 -9.07
N ARG A 195 -27.48 29.35 -8.51
CA ARG A 195 -27.41 28.69 -7.21
C ARG A 195 -27.50 27.19 -7.37
N GLU A 196 -26.44 26.49 -7.01
CA GLU A 196 -26.34 25.04 -7.08
C GLU A 196 -26.97 24.36 -5.87
N GLY A 197 -27.28 23.07 -6.01
CA GLY A 197 -27.77 22.24 -4.90
C GLY A 197 -26.68 22.06 -3.83
N LYS A 198 -27.13 22.02 -2.56
CA LYS A 198 -26.21 21.81 -1.45
C LYS A 198 -25.54 20.43 -1.55
N VAL A 199 -24.21 20.40 -1.54
CA VAL A 199 -23.41 19.18 -1.46
C VAL A 199 -23.19 18.83 0.00
N THR A 200 -23.48 17.57 0.38
CA THR A 200 -23.36 17.11 1.77
C THR A 200 -22.01 16.52 2.07
N SER A 201 -21.41 15.84 1.10
CA SER A 201 -20.08 15.27 1.21
C SER A 201 -19.42 15.13 -0.16
N VAL A 202 -18.12 14.96 -0.14
CA VAL A 202 -17.32 14.58 -1.30
C VAL A 202 -16.66 13.24 -1.02
N SER A 203 -16.64 12.37 -2.00
CA SER A 203 -15.95 11.08 -1.94
C SER A 203 -14.87 10.98 -3.01
N LEU A 204 -13.77 10.32 -2.67
CA LEU A 204 -12.58 10.21 -3.50
C LEU A 204 -12.00 8.80 -3.35
N ILE A 205 -11.59 8.19 -4.46
CA ILE A 205 -10.94 6.88 -4.42
C ILE A 205 -9.42 7.06 -4.40
N GLU A 206 -8.77 6.43 -3.42
CA GLU A 206 -7.33 6.20 -3.42
C GLU A 206 -7.01 4.98 -4.26
N HIS A 207 -5.93 5.06 -5.02
CA HIS A 207 -5.46 3.99 -5.87
C HIS A 207 -4.03 3.57 -5.51
N GLN A 208 -3.77 2.27 -5.55
CA GLN A 208 -2.44 1.71 -5.39
C GLN A 208 -2.28 0.51 -6.33
N TRP A 209 -1.22 0.51 -7.13
CA TRP A 209 -0.87 -0.62 -7.99
C TRP A 209 0.41 -1.28 -7.48
N VAL A 210 0.32 -2.57 -7.16
CA VAL A 210 1.44 -3.37 -6.66
C VAL A 210 1.66 -4.59 -7.56
N GLN A 211 2.91 -5.04 -7.66
CA GLN A 211 3.23 -6.29 -8.34
C GLN A 211 2.68 -7.47 -7.55
N GLY A 212 2.17 -8.50 -8.22
CA GLY A 212 1.64 -9.69 -7.55
C GLY A 212 0.41 -10.31 -8.19
N GLY A 213 -0.02 -9.82 -9.35
CA GLY A 213 -1.14 -10.42 -10.08
C GLY A 213 -0.77 -11.69 -10.86
N ASP A 214 -1.74 -12.28 -11.51
CA ASP A 214 -1.59 -13.46 -12.33
C ASP A 214 -1.00 -13.15 -13.71
N GLN A 215 -0.32 -14.15 -14.30
CA GLN A 215 0.14 -14.08 -15.68
C GLN A 215 -1.01 -14.41 -16.63
N THR A 216 -1.23 -13.56 -17.65
CA THR A 216 -2.31 -13.70 -18.62
C THR A 216 -1.78 -13.59 -20.05
N ASP A 217 -2.52 -14.17 -20.98
CA ASP A 217 -2.29 -14.00 -22.42
C ASP A 217 -2.93 -12.68 -22.87
N LEU A 218 -2.10 -11.76 -23.37
CA LEU A 218 -2.50 -10.40 -23.78
C LEU A 218 -2.81 -10.32 -25.27
N PHE A 219 -2.16 -11.13 -26.07
CA PHE A 219 -2.37 -11.20 -27.50
C PHE A 219 -1.91 -12.56 -28.03
N GLU A 220 -2.72 -13.16 -28.89
CA GLU A 220 -2.41 -14.36 -29.65
C GLU A 220 -2.79 -14.15 -31.13
N GLY A 221 -1.84 -14.33 -32.02
CA GLY A 221 -2.10 -14.15 -33.45
C GLY A 221 -0.88 -13.66 -34.22
N THR A 222 -1.15 -13.09 -35.41
CA THR A 222 -0.12 -12.54 -36.29
C THR A 222 -0.06 -11.03 -36.16
N ALA A 223 1.12 -10.50 -35.85
CA ALA A 223 1.42 -9.09 -35.77
C ALA A 223 2.22 -8.62 -36.99
N ALA A 224 1.90 -7.45 -37.52
CA ALA A 224 2.75 -6.74 -38.46
C ALA A 224 3.86 -5.97 -37.71
N GLN A 225 4.90 -5.55 -38.46
CA GLN A 225 5.96 -4.71 -37.86
C GLN A 225 5.38 -3.42 -37.27
N GLY A 226 5.58 -3.21 -35.99
CA GLY A 226 5.13 -2.04 -35.29
C GLY A 226 3.68 -2.12 -34.77
N THR A 227 3.02 -3.30 -34.81
CA THR A 227 1.71 -3.49 -34.20
C THR A 227 1.77 -3.14 -32.70
N GLU A 228 0.90 -2.26 -32.27
CA GLU A 228 0.79 -1.83 -30.88
C GLU A 228 -0.41 -2.52 -30.21
N ILE A 229 -0.16 -3.20 -29.12
CA ILE A 229 -1.18 -3.83 -28.25
C ILE A 229 -1.29 -2.98 -27.00
N VAL A 230 -2.47 -2.44 -26.76
CA VAL A 230 -2.79 -1.68 -25.56
C VAL A 230 -3.49 -2.61 -24.57
N PHE A 231 -3.15 -2.53 -23.30
CA PHE A 231 -3.70 -3.36 -22.23
C PHE A 231 -4.79 -2.60 -21.47
N ASP A 232 -5.86 -3.27 -21.13
CA ASP A 232 -6.94 -2.72 -20.29
C ASP A 232 -6.44 -2.47 -18.86
N GLU A 233 -5.60 -3.38 -18.36
CA GLU A 233 -4.95 -3.25 -17.06
C GLU A 233 -3.42 -3.16 -17.21
N PRO A 234 -2.73 -2.48 -16.29
CA PRO A 234 -1.28 -2.38 -16.38
C PRO A 234 -0.60 -3.72 -16.14
N MET A 235 0.41 -4.00 -16.97
CA MET A 235 1.14 -5.26 -16.97
C MET A 235 2.65 -5.03 -16.73
N TYR A 236 3.30 -6.04 -16.17
CA TYR A 236 4.74 -6.13 -16.04
C TYR A 236 5.23 -7.52 -16.46
N ASN A 237 6.54 -7.75 -16.50
CA ASN A 237 7.14 -9.03 -16.94
C ASN A 237 6.60 -9.50 -18.31
N LEU A 238 6.53 -8.56 -19.27
CA LEU A 238 6.06 -8.89 -20.60
C LEU A 238 7.04 -9.86 -21.30
N THR A 239 6.49 -10.97 -21.79
CA THR A 239 7.21 -12.00 -22.55
C THR A 239 6.50 -12.28 -23.85
N ALA A 240 7.27 -12.56 -24.92
CA ALA A 240 6.72 -12.84 -26.23
C ALA A 240 7.33 -14.12 -26.80
N SER A 241 6.55 -14.85 -27.59
CA SER A 241 6.96 -16.01 -28.35
C SER A 241 6.46 -15.85 -29.78
N GLY A 242 7.31 -16.09 -30.78
CA GLY A 242 6.97 -15.98 -32.19
C GLY A 242 7.08 -14.56 -32.80
N PHE A 243 7.28 -13.54 -32.00
CA PHE A 243 7.65 -12.17 -32.36
C PHE A 243 8.51 -11.55 -31.27
N SER A 244 9.11 -10.39 -31.52
CA SER A 244 9.90 -9.64 -30.52
C SER A 244 9.12 -8.43 -30.03
N ILE A 245 9.35 -8.05 -28.77
CA ILE A 245 8.84 -6.80 -28.21
C ILE A 245 9.83 -5.68 -28.58
N LEU A 246 9.39 -4.74 -29.41
CA LEU A 246 10.18 -3.59 -29.89
C LEU A 246 10.21 -2.46 -28.86
N GLU A 247 9.05 -2.22 -28.23
CA GLU A 247 8.86 -1.19 -27.22
C GLU A 247 7.82 -1.69 -26.21
N ARG A 248 7.97 -1.34 -24.95
CA ARG A 248 7.05 -1.78 -23.89
C ARG A 248 6.83 -0.70 -22.85
N GLY A 249 5.62 -0.68 -22.32
CA GLY A 249 5.23 0.07 -21.12
C GLY A 249 4.30 -0.77 -20.26
N ALA A 250 3.86 -0.23 -19.15
CA ALA A 250 2.88 -0.95 -18.33
C ALA A 250 1.51 -1.08 -19.03
N ASN A 251 1.14 -0.15 -19.89
CA ASN A 251 -0.16 -0.14 -20.57
C ASN A 251 -0.10 -0.62 -22.04
N TYR A 252 1.05 -0.93 -22.57
CA TYR A 252 1.17 -1.31 -23.99
C TYR A 252 2.44 -2.12 -24.29
N ALA A 253 2.42 -2.81 -25.42
CA ALA A 253 3.60 -3.35 -26.06
C ALA A 253 3.53 -3.15 -27.56
N LYS A 254 4.69 -2.86 -28.21
CA LYS A 254 4.84 -2.75 -29.65
C LYS A 254 5.62 -3.95 -30.16
N LEU A 255 5.05 -4.66 -31.13
CA LEU A 255 5.56 -5.95 -31.59
C LEU A 255 6.25 -5.84 -32.94
N SER A 256 7.24 -6.72 -33.19
CA SER A 256 7.78 -6.97 -34.54
C SER A 256 6.78 -7.81 -35.36
N ALA A 257 7.01 -7.90 -36.68
CA ALA A 257 6.29 -8.86 -37.49
C ALA A 257 6.57 -10.30 -37.02
N GLY A 258 5.51 -11.12 -36.95
CA GLY A 258 5.59 -12.51 -36.51
C GLY A 258 4.21 -13.07 -36.14
N SER A 259 4.17 -14.36 -35.81
CA SER A 259 2.96 -15.02 -35.33
C SER A 259 3.27 -15.74 -34.03
N GLY A 260 2.48 -15.48 -32.98
CA GLY A 260 2.76 -16.04 -31.66
C GLY A 260 1.90 -15.46 -30.54
N THR A 261 2.41 -15.47 -29.32
CA THR A 261 1.72 -15.02 -28.10
C THR A 261 2.52 -13.96 -27.35
N LEU A 262 1.81 -12.96 -26.81
CA LEU A 262 2.32 -11.99 -25.84
C LEU A 262 1.68 -12.27 -24.48
N ARG A 263 2.48 -12.39 -23.45
CA ARG A 263 2.06 -12.61 -22.06
C ARG A 263 2.56 -11.51 -21.16
N GLY A 264 1.80 -11.23 -20.11
CA GLY A 264 2.20 -10.29 -19.08
C GLY A 264 1.62 -10.69 -17.72
N THR A 265 2.20 -10.16 -16.66
CA THR A 265 1.68 -10.31 -15.29
C THR A 265 0.96 -9.02 -14.91
N ALA A 266 -0.29 -9.13 -14.45
CA ALA A 266 -1.08 -7.96 -14.06
C ALA A 266 -0.55 -7.33 -12.76
N TYR A 267 -0.70 -6.01 -12.63
CA TYR A 267 -0.59 -5.36 -11.33
C TYR A 267 -1.89 -5.57 -10.55
N VAL A 268 -1.77 -5.83 -9.25
CA VAL A 268 -2.93 -5.83 -8.33
C VAL A 268 -3.32 -4.39 -8.04
N HIS A 269 -4.58 -4.05 -8.28
CA HIS A 269 -5.15 -2.74 -8.04
C HIS A 269 -5.93 -2.72 -6.73
N ASN A 270 -5.40 -2.05 -5.72
CA ASN A 270 -6.07 -1.84 -4.44
C ASN A 270 -6.71 -0.45 -4.42
N THR A 271 -7.91 -0.35 -3.88
CA THR A 271 -8.64 0.92 -3.77
C THR A 271 -9.16 1.13 -2.35
N ARG A 272 -9.26 2.38 -1.95
CA ARG A 272 -9.88 2.80 -0.69
C ARG A 272 -10.71 4.05 -0.90
N LEU A 273 -11.96 4.04 -0.43
CA LEU A 273 -12.85 5.21 -0.47
C LEU A 273 -12.54 6.15 0.70
N ILE A 274 -12.35 7.43 0.39
CA ILE A 274 -12.23 8.52 1.36
C ILE A 274 -13.43 9.43 1.20
N GLU A 275 -14.16 9.64 2.29
CA GLU A 275 -15.29 10.57 2.33
C GLU A 275 -14.99 11.75 3.26
N THR A 276 -15.34 12.96 2.82
CA THR A 276 -15.23 14.18 3.62
C THR A 276 -16.59 14.88 3.65
N LYS A 277 -17.14 15.01 4.84
CA LYS A 277 -18.41 15.72 5.05
C LYS A 277 -18.23 17.23 4.94
N ILE A 278 -19.16 17.88 4.25
CA ILE A 278 -19.26 19.34 4.10
C ILE A 278 -20.32 19.89 5.05
N LEU A 279 -21.50 19.27 5.07
CA LEU A 279 -22.59 19.66 5.96
C LEU A 279 -23.42 18.46 6.41
N ASN A 280 -24.07 18.59 7.54
CA ASN A 280 -25.05 17.60 8.01
C ASN A 280 -26.42 17.91 7.43
N SER A 281 -26.99 16.95 6.71
CA SER A 281 -28.32 17.04 6.08
C SER A 281 -29.03 15.71 6.18
N SER A 282 -30.36 15.72 6.20
CA SER A 282 -31.18 14.53 6.10
C SER A 282 -31.27 13.97 4.67
N THR A 283 -30.91 14.77 3.67
CA THR A 283 -30.84 14.38 2.26
C THR A 283 -29.38 14.37 1.84
N GLU A 284 -28.91 13.23 1.36
CA GLU A 284 -27.54 13.09 0.87
C GLU A 284 -27.42 13.59 -0.57
N ASN A 285 -26.38 14.35 -0.81
CA ASN A 285 -25.90 14.76 -2.13
C ASN A 285 -24.37 14.66 -2.12
N VAL A 286 -23.85 13.54 -2.63
CA VAL A 286 -22.43 13.21 -2.60
C VAL A 286 -21.82 13.45 -3.99
N ILE A 287 -20.74 14.20 -4.06
CA ILE A 287 -19.92 14.30 -5.27
C ILE A 287 -18.84 13.23 -5.20
N SER A 288 -18.88 12.24 -6.11
CA SER A 288 -17.89 11.17 -6.20
C SER A 288 -16.87 11.47 -7.30
N VAL A 289 -15.59 11.32 -6.95
CA VAL A 289 -14.45 11.46 -7.87
C VAL A 289 -13.69 10.13 -7.90
N GLU A 290 -13.89 9.37 -8.98
CA GLU A 290 -13.39 7.98 -9.10
C GLU A 290 -12.23 7.86 -10.08
N ASP A 291 -12.19 8.70 -11.12
CA ASP A 291 -11.25 8.56 -12.26
C ASP A 291 -9.87 9.19 -12.02
N GLN A 292 -9.61 9.71 -10.82
CA GLN A 292 -8.36 10.40 -10.50
C GLN A 292 -7.29 9.41 -10.05
N THR A 293 -6.77 8.63 -11.00
CA THR A 293 -5.87 7.49 -10.78
C THR A 293 -4.49 7.86 -10.20
N LEU A 294 -4.18 9.13 -10.04
CA LEU A 294 -2.98 9.63 -9.36
C LEU A 294 -3.24 9.97 -7.88
N ILE A 295 -4.45 9.76 -7.40
CA ILE A 295 -4.76 9.92 -5.98
C ILE A 295 -4.32 8.66 -5.24
N SER A 296 -3.50 8.86 -4.22
CA SER A 296 -2.94 7.81 -3.37
C SER A 296 -3.05 8.23 -1.90
N LEU A 297 -2.63 7.38 -0.98
CA LEU A 297 -2.59 7.65 0.46
C LEU A 297 -1.91 9.00 0.80
N VAL A 298 -0.93 9.43 -0.02
CA VAL A 298 -0.13 10.63 0.24
C VAL A 298 -0.91 11.92 0.00
N ASN A 299 -1.75 11.97 -1.02
CA ASN A 299 -2.40 13.21 -1.47
C ASN A 299 -3.94 13.23 -1.32
N SER A 300 -4.56 12.10 -1.00
CA SER A 300 -6.01 11.96 -0.90
C SER A 300 -6.67 12.91 0.09
N SER A 301 -6.12 13.04 1.30
CA SER A 301 -6.65 13.93 2.33
C SER A 301 -6.63 15.41 1.89
N GLY A 302 -5.54 15.83 1.23
CA GLY A 302 -5.44 17.17 0.66
C GLY A 302 -6.44 17.41 -0.47
N ALA A 303 -6.56 16.43 -1.38
CA ALA A 303 -7.52 16.49 -2.49
C ALA A 303 -8.97 16.54 -1.98
N ALA A 304 -9.33 15.70 -1.01
CA ALA A 304 -10.67 15.70 -0.42
C ALA A 304 -11.02 17.03 0.26
N LYS A 305 -10.05 17.64 0.97
CA LYS A 305 -10.23 18.98 1.57
C LYS A 305 -10.45 20.08 0.52
N ARG A 306 -9.69 20.05 -0.60
CA ARG A 306 -9.87 21.01 -1.70
C ARG A 306 -11.23 20.86 -2.36
N LEU A 307 -11.67 19.62 -2.64
CA LEU A 307 -13.01 19.33 -3.15
C LEU A 307 -14.09 19.86 -2.19
N ALA A 308 -14.00 19.54 -0.91
CA ALA A 308 -14.97 20.00 0.07
C ALA A 308 -15.02 21.54 0.16
N ASN A 309 -13.86 22.21 0.05
CA ASN A 309 -13.79 23.66 0.05
C ASN A 309 -14.42 24.27 -1.20
N TYR A 310 -14.27 23.66 -2.36
CA TYR A 310 -14.89 24.12 -3.60
C TYR A 310 -16.41 23.92 -3.57
N TYR A 311 -16.87 22.71 -3.26
CA TYR A 311 -18.29 22.36 -3.29
C TYR A 311 -19.14 22.93 -2.15
N LYS A 312 -18.51 23.54 -1.14
CA LYS A 312 -19.26 24.38 -0.18
C LYS A 312 -19.73 25.70 -0.77
N CYS A 313 -19.12 26.15 -1.89
CA CYS A 313 -19.47 27.38 -2.61
C CYS A 313 -20.58 27.08 -3.62
N LEU A 314 -21.80 27.53 -3.32
CA LEU A 314 -23.02 27.15 -4.03
C LEU A 314 -23.49 28.19 -5.05
N GLU A 315 -22.78 29.29 -5.17
CA GLU A 315 -23.28 30.45 -5.89
C GLU A 315 -22.23 30.96 -6.89
N THR A 316 -22.68 31.12 -8.13
CA THR A 316 -21.88 31.65 -9.22
C THR A 316 -22.55 32.89 -9.79
N ILE A 317 -21.81 33.96 -9.94
CA ILE A 317 -22.27 35.21 -10.61
C ILE A 317 -21.72 35.23 -12.03
N ASP A 318 -22.60 35.28 -13.00
CA ASP A 318 -22.27 35.51 -14.40
C ASP A 318 -22.56 36.99 -14.73
N ALA A 319 -21.51 37.78 -14.98
CA ALA A 319 -21.66 39.22 -15.10
C ALA A 319 -20.83 39.81 -16.23
N PRO A 320 -21.44 40.75 -17.01
CA PRO A 320 -20.67 41.61 -17.90
C PRO A 320 -19.92 42.64 -17.05
N LEU A 321 -18.60 42.68 -17.16
CA LEU A 321 -17.74 43.62 -16.45
C LEU A 321 -17.00 44.56 -17.40
N VAL A 322 -16.69 45.75 -16.92
CA VAL A 322 -15.64 46.57 -17.54
C VAL A 322 -14.31 45.94 -17.16
N TYR A 323 -13.65 45.31 -18.13
CA TYR A 323 -12.40 44.57 -17.92
C TYR A 323 -11.26 45.48 -17.48
N ASN A 324 -10.54 45.11 -16.45
CA ASN A 324 -9.42 45.86 -15.87
C ASN A 324 -8.18 45.00 -15.68
N LEU A 325 -7.87 44.16 -16.65
CA LEU A 325 -6.69 43.28 -16.68
C LEU A 325 -6.66 42.15 -15.63
N GLU A 326 -7.81 41.80 -15.07
CA GLU A 326 -7.95 40.64 -14.22
C GLU A 326 -7.63 39.33 -14.99
N ASN A 327 -7.32 38.27 -14.25
CA ASN A 327 -7.13 36.95 -14.84
C ASN A 327 -7.94 35.90 -14.05
N PRO A 328 -8.36 34.83 -14.70
CA PRO A 328 -8.98 33.70 -14.00
C PRO A 328 -8.09 33.16 -12.87
N GLY A 329 -8.72 32.79 -11.76
CA GLY A 329 -8.06 32.36 -10.52
C GLY A 329 -7.80 33.50 -9.52
N GLU A 330 -7.98 34.74 -9.90
CA GLU A 330 -7.86 35.91 -9.00
C GLU A 330 -9.10 36.04 -8.13
N LEU A 331 -8.91 36.49 -6.88
CA LEU A 331 -9.99 36.85 -5.97
C LEU A 331 -10.35 38.31 -6.13
N LEU A 332 -11.63 38.61 -6.25
CA LEU A 332 -12.17 39.97 -6.34
C LEU A 332 -13.16 40.24 -5.20
N THR A 333 -13.22 41.49 -4.77
CA THR A 333 -14.41 41.99 -4.08
C THR A 333 -15.39 42.43 -5.14
N THR A 334 -16.49 41.71 -5.36
CA THR A 334 -17.48 41.98 -6.38
C THR A 334 -18.81 42.38 -5.78
N TYR A 335 -19.62 43.16 -6.58
CA TYR A 335 -20.97 43.51 -6.19
C TYR A 335 -21.95 42.40 -6.54
N HIS A 336 -22.71 41.92 -5.55
CA HIS A 336 -23.75 40.94 -5.77
C HIS A 336 -25.02 41.64 -6.31
N PRO A 337 -25.48 41.29 -7.55
CA PRO A 337 -26.49 42.08 -8.25
C PRO A 337 -27.86 42.06 -7.55
N PHE A 338 -28.23 41.00 -6.85
CA PHE A 338 -29.54 40.86 -6.23
C PHE A 338 -29.51 41.16 -4.72
N ASP A 339 -28.50 40.75 -4.00
CA ASP A 339 -28.36 40.98 -2.55
C ASP A 339 -27.86 42.40 -2.27
N LYS A 340 -27.36 43.11 -3.28
CA LYS A 340 -26.90 44.50 -3.24
C LYS A 340 -25.77 44.73 -2.22
N THR A 341 -24.97 43.68 -1.98
CA THR A 341 -23.82 43.66 -1.07
C THR A 341 -22.53 43.40 -1.84
N ASN A 342 -21.40 43.76 -1.25
CA ASN A 342 -20.11 43.31 -1.77
C ASN A 342 -19.78 41.92 -1.20
N VAL A 343 -19.36 41.03 -2.09
CA VAL A 343 -18.97 39.65 -1.76
C VAL A 343 -17.58 39.34 -2.31
N SER A 344 -16.88 38.42 -1.69
CA SER A 344 -15.64 37.88 -2.23
C SER A 344 -15.99 36.82 -3.26
N ALA A 345 -15.34 36.84 -4.42
CA ALA A 345 -15.53 35.83 -5.44
C ALA A 345 -14.22 35.58 -6.19
N CYS A 346 -14.07 34.35 -6.69
CA CYS A 346 -12.94 33.92 -7.53
C CYS A 346 -13.37 33.87 -9.00
N ILE A 347 -12.56 34.42 -9.88
CA ILE A 347 -12.81 34.39 -11.32
C ILE A 347 -12.53 32.98 -11.84
N LYS A 348 -13.53 32.32 -12.45
CA LYS A 348 -13.35 31.05 -13.16
C LYS A 348 -12.99 31.28 -14.64
N THR A 349 -13.79 32.05 -15.33
CA THR A 349 -13.63 32.31 -16.76
C THR A 349 -13.84 33.78 -17.08
N GLU A 350 -13.22 34.22 -18.16
CA GLU A 350 -13.43 35.53 -18.75
C GLU A 350 -13.45 35.47 -20.28
N GLU A 351 -14.53 35.91 -20.87
CA GLU A 351 -14.62 36.13 -22.32
C GLU A 351 -14.51 37.65 -22.62
N ILE A 352 -13.36 38.02 -23.12
CA ILE A 352 -13.02 39.44 -23.37
C ILE A 352 -13.35 39.81 -24.81
N THR A 353 -14.29 40.73 -25.01
CA THR A 353 -14.62 41.27 -26.35
C THR A 353 -13.71 42.43 -26.69
N MET A 354 -13.02 42.32 -27.83
CA MET A 354 -12.14 43.37 -28.36
C MET A 354 -12.97 44.50 -28.95
N SER A 355 -13.11 45.60 -28.23
CA SER A 355 -13.80 46.78 -28.62
C SER A 355 -13.04 48.03 -28.15
N ASN A 356 -13.56 49.23 -28.42
CA ASN A 356 -12.97 50.49 -27.94
C ASN A 356 -12.90 50.58 -26.41
N LYS A 357 -13.80 49.86 -25.71
CA LYS A 357 -13.72 49.60 -24.27
C LYS A 357 -13.77 48.12 -24.11
N LEU A 358 -12.76 47.53 -23.49
CA LEU A 358 -12.78 46.09 -23.20
C LEU A 358 -13.93 45.78 -22.24
N LYS A 359 -14.74 44.82 -22.64
CA LYS A 359 -15.77 44.22 -21.80
C LYS A 359 -15.44 42.76 -21.64
N SER A 360 -15.61 42.25 -20.46
CA SER A 360 -15.57 40.81 -20.23
C SER A 360 -16.95 40.32 -19.81
N GLN A 361 -17.28 39.10 -20.21
CA GLN A 361 -18.28 38.28 -19.55
C GLN A 361 -17.53 37.37 -18.59
N SER A 362 -17.72 37.58 -17.30
CA SER A 362 -16.92 36.91 -16.27
C SER A 362 -17.79 36.01 -15.41
N THR A 363 -17.34 34.77 -15.20
CA THR A 363 -17.95 33.79 -14.29
C THR A 363 -17.21 33.82 -12.98
N LEU A 364 -17.89 34.14 -11.88
CA LEU A 364 -17.33 34.43 -10.57
C LEU A 364 -17.90 33.43 -9.54
N LEU A 365 -17.08 32.59 -8.94
CA LEU A 365 -17.48 31.67 -7.86
C LEU A 365 -17.47 32.39 -6.51
N VAL A 366 -18.65 32.58 -5.91
CA VAL A 366 -18.84 33.38 -4.69
C VAL A 366 -18.37 32.60 -3.46
N GLY A 367 -17.60 33.26 -2.60
CA GLY A 367 -17.15 32.70 -1.31
C GLY A 367 -16.01 31.69 -1.40
N PHE A 368 -15.53 31.40 -2.59
CA PHE A 368 -14.37 30.53 -2.75
C PHE A 368 -13.09 31.28 -2.41
N THR A 369 -12.31 30.69 -1.51
CA THR A 369 -10.94 31.09 -1.21
C THR A 369 -10.06 29.86 -1.28
N PRO A 370 -8.97 29.86 -2.06
CA PRO A 370 -8.08 28.72 -2.15
C PRO A 370 -7.57 28.29 -0.78
N ILE A 371 -7.59 26.99 -0.52
CA ILE A 371 -6.92 26.44 0.65
C ILE A 371 -5.45 26.37 0.31
N ARG A 372 -4.65 27.18 0.98
CA ARG A 372 -3.22 26.89 1.11
C ARG A 372 -3.09 25.72 2.07
N GLN A 373 -2.18 24.80 1.78
CA GLN A 373 -1.80 23.82 2.77
C GLN A 373 -1.18 24.57 3.96
N GLU A 374 -2.01 24.83 4.98
CA GLU A 374 -1.55 25.43 6.22
C GLU A 374 -0.52 24.53 6.86
N GLY A 375 0.60 25.12 7.28
CA GLY A 375 1.47 24.58 8.29
C GLY A 375 2.48 23.52 7.87
N SER A 376 2.63 23.19 6.62
CA SER A 376 3.91 22.65 6.21
C SER A 376 4.86 23.82 6.04
N GLU A 377 5.75 24.02 7.01
CA GLU A 377 6.97 24.75 6.73
C GLU A 377 7.47 24.20 5.41
N SER A 378 7.47 25.02 4.35
CA SER A 378 7.85 24.55 3.02
C SER A 378 9.36 24.47 2.97
N TYR A 379 9.88 23.33 3.33
CA TYR A 379 11.27 23.03 3.15
C TYR A 379 11.55 22.69 1.69
N GLU A 380 12.58 23.29 1.14
CA GLU A 380 12.95 23.13 -0.26
C GLU A 380 13.51 21.73 -0.56
N TYR A 381 14.13 21.11 0.44
CA TYR A 381 14.83 19.83 0.31
C TYR A 381 14.39 18.84 1.39
N HIS A 382 14.40 17.57 1.01
CA HIS A 382 14.14 16.43 1.88
C HIS A 382 15.17 15.33 1.61
N VAL A 383 15.69 14.74 2.68
CA VAL A 383 16.59 13.58 2.60
C VAL A 383 16.38 12.64 3.77
N VAL A 384 16.45 11.34 3.52
CA VAL A 384 16.49 10.31 4.55
C VAL A 384 17.95 9.87 4.72
N LEU A 385 18.51 10.15 5.88
CA LEU A 385 19.87 9.76 6.25
C LEU A 385 19.84 8.42 6.98
N THR A 386 20.75 7.54 6.61
CA THR A 386 20.87 6.19 7.17
C THR A 386 22.34 5.91 7.53
N GLY A 387 22.56 4.96 8.44
CA GLY A 387 23.91 4.63 8.90
C GLY A 387 24.54 5.74 9.72
N SER A 388 25.79 6.08 9.46
CA SER A 388 26.50 7.17 10.14
C SER A 388 27.30 8.02 9.14
N GLY A 389 27.43 9.30 9.43
CA GLY A 389 28.14 10.21 8.53
C GLY A 389 28.12 11.65 9.01
N THR A 390 28.40 12.56 8.08
CA THR A 390 28.30 13.99 8.28
C THR A 390 27.45 14.60 7.18
N PHE A 391 26.39 15.30 7.55
CA PHE A 391 25.57 16.05 6.62
C PHE A 391 26.08 17.49 6.53
N THR A 392 26.24 18.00 5.31
CA THR A 392 26.63 19.39 5.06
C THR A 392 25.43 20.14 4.49
N PHE A 393 24.99 21.19 5.19
CA PHE A 393 23.92 22.03 4.70
C PHE A 393 24.41 22.87 3.50
N PRO A 394 23.65 22.90 2.39
CA PRO A 394 23.94 23.79 1.26
C PRO A 394 24.00 25.27 1.69
N GLU A 395 24.74 26.08 0.91
CA GLU A 395 24.76 27.52 1.10
C GLU A 395 23.33 28.08 0.94
N GLY A 396 22.97 29.04 1.79
CA GLY A 396 21.65 29.66 1.80
C GLY A 396 20.61 28.92 2.65
N THR A 397 20.93 27.79 3.25
CA THR A 397 19.99 27.10 4.16
C THR A 397 19.80 27.92 5.44
N THR A 398 18.58 28.36 5.71
CA THR A 398 18.22 29.19 6.88
C THR A 398 17.42 28.44 7.93
N SER A 399 16.78 27.32 7.56
CA SER A 399 15.97 26.50 8.45
C SER A 399 16.07 25.02 8.12
N ALA A 400 15.97 24.18 9.13
CA ALA A 400 15.92 22.74 9.01
C ALA A 400 15.04 22.14 10.11
N ARG A 401 14.35 21.06 9.76
CA ARG A 401 13.59 20.19 10.67
C ARG A 401 14.16 18.79 10.53
N ALA A 402 14.59 18.22 11.63
CA ALA A 402 15.06 16.85 11.68
C ALA A 402 14.08 15.99 12.50
N VAL A 403 13.69 14.87 11.94
CA VAL A 403 12.91 13.81 12.61
C VAL A 403 13.85 12.63 12.81
N LEU A 404 14.29 12.45 14.04
CA LEU A 404 15.20 11.38 14.43
C LEU A 404 14.36 10.16 14.82
N ILE A 405 14.55 9.09 14.12
CA ILE A 405 13.87 7.82 14.34
C ILE A 405 14.87 6.83 14.94
N GLY A 406 14.68 6.46 16.19
CA GLY A 406 15.47 5.43 16.86
C GLY A 406 15.28 4.08 16.18
N ALA A 407 16.18 3.16 16.38
CA ALA A 407 16.04 1.80 15.86
C ALA A 407 14.95 1.02 16.62
N GLY A 408 14.27 0.12 15.93
CA GLY A 408 13.31 -0.79 16.51
C GLY A 408 13.96 -1.96 17.25
N GLY A 409 13.32 -2.42 18.31
CA GLY A 409 13.71 -3.61 19.06
C GLY A 409 13.26 -4.90 18.39
N ALA A 410 13.90 -6.01 18.74
CA ALA A 410 13.47 -7.34 18.33
C ALA A 410 12.18 -7.75 19.06
N GLY A 411 11.36 -8.56 18.40
CA GLY A 411 10.24 -9.26 19.01
C GLY A 411 10.71 -10.28 20.05
N PHE A 412 9.79 -10.72 20.89
CA PHE A 412 10.07 -11.75 21.88
C PHE A 412 9.86 -13.14 21.30
N ASP A 413 10.64 -14.10 21.78
CA ASP A 413 10.48 -15.50 21.43
C ASP A 413 9.15 -16.03 21.98
N GLY A 414 8.56 -16.99 21.28
CA GLY A 414 7.42 -17.75 21.77
C GLY A 414 7.85 -18.77 22.81
N SER A 415 6.95 -19.14 23.70
CA SER A 415 7.20 -20.22 24.66
C SER A 415 7.04 -21.58 24.00
N PRO A 416 7.80 -22.60 24.40
CA PRO A 416 7.57 -23.95 23.92
C PRO A 416 6.21 -24.48 24.39
N GLY A 417 5.63 -25.38 23.61
CA GLY A 417 4.47 -26.16 24.03
C GLY A 417 4.81 -27.14 25.16
N GLY A 418 3.82 -27.48 25.95
CA GLY A 418 3.96 -28.42 27.03
C GLY A 418 4.07 -29.86 26.54
N ASP A 419 4.86 -30.66 27.20
CA ASP A 419 4.89 -32.11 27.01
C ASP A 419 3.59 -32.75 27.55
N SER A 420 3.23 -33.91 27.03
CA SER A 420 2.17 -34.70 27.64
C SER A 420 2.66 -35.30 28.99
N THR A 421 1.72 -35.46 29.96
CA THR A 421 2.11 -35.95 31.27
C THR A 421 2.11 -37.48 31.27
N GLU A 422 3.17 -38.07 31.58
CA GLU A 422 3.64 -39.34 32.05
C GLU A 422 4.86 -39.82 31.30
N THR A 423 5.90 -40.15 32.04
CA THR A 423 7.23 -40.45 31.53
C THR A 423 7.41 -41.92 31.20
N TRP A 424 7.47 -42.23 29.92
CA TRP A 424 8.05 -43.44 29.43
C TRP A 424 9.18 -43.09 28.47
N GLU A 425 10.35 -43.65 28.69
CA GLU A 425 11.39 -43.61 27.69
C GLU A 425 11.02 -44.52 26.52
N ASP A 426 11.49 -44.22 25.34
CA ASP A 426 11.01 -44.63 24.01
C ASP A 426 10.86 -46.10 23.69
N GLU A 427 11.08 -47.05 24.61
CA GLU A 427 11.14 -48.48 24.29
C GLU A 427 10.53 -49.46 25.30
N GLU A 428 9.69 -49.05 26.27
CA GLU A 428 9.15 -50.05 27.16
C GLU A 428 7.98 -50.81 26.59
N ILE A 429 8.28 -52.03 26.22
CA ILE A 429 7.39 -53.10 25.82
C ILE A 429 6.59 -53.55 27.04
N LYS A 430 5.26 -53.41 26.99
CA LYS A 430 4.43 -54.04 28.02
C LYS A 430 4.24 -55.49 27.70
N THR A 431 4.76 -56.31 28.56
CA THR A 431 4.70 -57.74 28.40
C THR A 431 3.84 -58.39 29.49
N THR A 432 2.93 -59.23 29.07
CA THR A 432 2.34 -60.23 29.92
C THR A 432 3.19 -61.50 29.77
N ARG A 433 3.73 -61.95 30.84
CA ARG A 433 4.59 -63.17 30.84
C ARG A 433 3.90 -64.29 31.60
N ILE A 434 3.68 -65.40 30.93
CA ILE A 434 3.15 -66.62 31.51
C ILE A 434 4.31 -67.60 31.56
N ASN A 435 4.65 -68.06 32.75
CA ASN A 435 5.73 -69.01 32.94
C ASN A 435 5.15 -70.46 32.90
N LEU A 436 5.63 -71.22 31.95
CA LEU A 436 5.28 -72.60 31.78
C LEU A 436 6.48 -73.46 32.15
N THR A 437 6.41 -74.17 33.27
CA THR A 437 7.45 -75.15 33.66
C THR A 437 7.31 -76.36 32.81
N ALA A 438 8.26 -76.58 31.91
CA ALA A 438 8.27 -77.67 30.94
C ALA A 438 8.43 -79.02 31.63
N PRO A 439 7.96 -80.09 31.04
CA PRO A 439 6.61 -80.58 30.96
C PRO A 439 6.14 -81.11 32.29
N THR A 440 5.61 -80.27 33.12
CA THR A 440 4.99 -80.65 34.39
C THR A 440 3.51 -80.42 34.33
N THR A 441 2.73 -81.07 35.18
CA THR A 441 1.28 -80.91 35.28
C THR A 441 0.87 -79.65 36.04
N SER A 442 1.78 -78.69 36.23
CA SER A 442 1.52 -77.43 36.90
C SER A 442 2.07 -76.28 36.10
N ALA A 443 1.26 -75.26 35.89
CA ALA A 443 1.66 -73.92 35.35
C ALA A 443 1.66 -72.92 36.48
N SER A 444 2.65 -72.04 36.54
CA SER A 444 2.64 -70.85 37.40
C SER A 444 2.52 -69.62 36.53
N ASP A 445 1.61 -68.76 36.91
CA ASP A 445 1.43 -67.46 36.29
C ASP A 445 2.26 -66.40 37.01
N SER A 446 3.12 -65.69 36.27
CA SER A 446 3.80 -64.53 36.79
C SER A 446 3.60 -63.38 35.78
N SER A 447 2.84 -62.40 36.17
CA SER A 447 2.60 -61.19 35.33
C SER A 447 3.35 -59.99 35.90
N ASN A 448 4.18 -59.40 35.07
CA ASN A 448 4.65 -58.04 35.31
C ASN A 448 3.70 -57.03 34.60
N VAL A 449 2.72 -56.54 35.33
CA VAL A 449 1.73 -55.61 34.79
C VAL A 449 1.79 -54.30 35.56
N SER A 450 2.04 -53.22 34.89
CA SER A 450 1.74 -51.89 35.39
C SER A 450 0.57 -51.31 34.59
N ASN A 451 -0.61 -51.24 35.20
CA ASN A 451 -1.73 -50.53 34.63
C ASN A 451 -1.45 -49.01 34.71
N ARG A 452 -1.47 -48.33 33.55
CA ARG A 452 -1.36 -46.90 33.49
C ARG A 452 -2.46 -46.34 32.54
N GLY A 453 -3.02 -45.19 32.92
CA GLY A 453 -4.02 -44.48 32.13
C GLY A 453 -3.46 -43.84 30.89
N ALA A 454 -4.32 -43.32 30.06
CA ALA A 454 -3.93 -42.49 28.94
C ALA A 454 -3.14 -41.23 29.37
N GLY A 455 -2.14 -40.85 28.60
CA GLY A 455 -1.40 -39.61 28.83
C GLY A 455 -2.27 -38.38 28.65
N THR A 456 -2.11 -37.37 29.50
CA THR A 456 -2.78 -36.07 29.31
C THR A 456 -2.02 -35.21 28.31
N PRO A 457 -2.70 -34.52 27.38
CA PRO A 457 -2.05 -33.69 26.38
C PRO A 457 -1.36 -32.49 26.99
N GLY A 458 -0.27 -32.04 26.37
CA GLY A 458 0.41 -30.79 26.71
C GLY A 458 -0.38 -29.57 26.30
N ASN A 459 -0.23 -28.46 27.01
CA ASN A 459 -0.78 -27.17 26.64
C ASN A 459 0.07 -26.53 25.56
N GLY A 460 -0.55 -25.69 24.70
CA GLY A 460 0.18 -24.84 23.77
C GLY A 460 1.03 -23.80 24.52
N GLY A 461 2.17 -23.44 23.94
CA GLY A 461 3.01 -22.36 24.45
C GLY A 461 2.42 -20.99 24.13
N ALA A 462 2.72 -19.98 24.93
CA ALA A 462 2.29 -18.61 24.67
C ALA A 462 3.09 -17.99 23.51
N GLY A 463 2.43 -17.18 22.69
CA GLY A 463 3.07 -16.36 21.67
C GLY A 463 3.95 -15.28 22.28
N GLY A 464 5.02 -14.91 21.59
CA GLY A 464 5.91 -13.83 21.97
C GLY A 464 5.28 -12.46 21.75
N ALA A 465 5.56 -11.49 22.58
CA ALA A 465 5.15 -10.10 22.38
C ALA A 465 5.92 -9.44 21.22
N ALA A 466 5.32 -8.45 20.59
CA ALA A 466 6.02 -7.60 19.64
C ALA A 466 7.18 -6.85 20.31
N GLY A 467 8.22 -6.54 19.53
CA GLY A 467 9.33 -5.70 20.00
C GLY A 467 8.90 -4.25 20.23
N THR A 468 9.75 -3.48 20.86
CA THR A 468 9.51 -2.07 21.13
C THR A 468 9.90 -1.24 19.91
N PRO A 469 9.02 -0.42 19.30
CA PRO A 469 9.39 0.45 18.18
C PRO A 469 10.37 1.54 18.63
N GLY A 470 11.12 2.08 17.66
CA GLY A 470 12.07 3.17 17.88
C GLY A 470 11.37 4.45 18.32
N LYS A 471 12.00 5.23 19.15
CA LYS A 471 11.50 6.53 19.59
C LYS A 471 11.65 7.57 18.50
N VAL A 472 10.62 8.38 18.30
CA VAL A 472 10.63 9.53 17.38
C VAL A 472 10.92 10.80 18.16
N TYR A 473 11.86 11.61 17.67
CA TYR A 473 12.18 12.92 18.19
C TYR A 473 12.26 13.94 17.06
N GLU A 474 11.46 14.98 17.15
CA GLU A 474 11.43 16.07 16.17
C GLU A 474 12.12 17.32 16.73
N VAL A 475 12.87 17.99 15.89
CA VAL A 475 13.51 19.27 16.20
C VAL A 475 13.57 20.17 14.97
N THR A 476 13.21 21.44 15.14
CA THR A 476 13.41 22.51 14.15
C THR A 476 14.53 23.42 14.65
N PHE A 477 15.45 23.78 13.76
CA PHE A 477 16.60 24.60 14.08
C PHE A 477 17.07 25.40 12.85
N SER A 478 17.87 26.43 13.08
CA SER A 478 18.44 27.25 12.02
C SER A 478 19.93 26.91 11.85
N PRO A 479 20.27 26.10 10.83
CA PRO A 479 21.69 25.80 10.58
C PRO A 479 22.41 27.02 10.03
N SER A 480 23.69 27.16 10.33
CA SER A 480 24.54 28.13 9.62
C SER A 480 24.80 27.65 8.20
N SER A 481 24.85 28.55 7.23
CA SER A 481 25.16 28.23 5.84
C SER A 481 26.47 27.42 5.73
N GLY A 482 26.44 26.30 5.01
CA GLY A 482 27.58 25.40 4.87
C GLY A 482 27.97 24.61 6.13
N SER A 483 27.19 24.69 7.21
CA SER A 483 27.48 23.99 8.46
C SER A 483 27.45 22.47 8.28
N ARG A 484 28.27 21.78 9.05
CA ARG A 484 28.43 20.32 9.04
C ARG A 484 27.92 19.73 10.34
N ILE A 485 27.03 18.76 10.28
CA ILE A 485 26.53 18.08 11.47
C ILE A 485 26.77 16.58 11.29
N SER A 486 27.44 15.97 12.29
CA SER A 486 27.65 14.52 12.34
C SER A 486 26.35 13.83 12.78
N TYR A 487 26.10 12.64 12.24
CA TYR A 487 24.96 11.83 12.61
C TYR A 487 25.31 10.34 12.72
N ALA A 488 24.55 9.64 13.53
CA ALA A 488 24.59 8.18 13.62
C ALA A 488 23.17 7.66 13.86
N CYS A 489 22.72 6.77 12.98
CA CYS A 489 21.44 6.10 13.12
C CYS A 489 21.56 4.90 14.05
N GLY A 490 20.55 4.67 14.88
CA GLY A 490 20.52 3.57 15.83
C GLY A 490 20.57 2.21 15.11
N VAL A 491 21.22 1.24 15.75
CA VAL A 491 21.27 -0.15 15.26
C VAL A 491 20.07 -0.94 15.83
N LYS A 492 19.47 -1.76 15.02
CA LYS A 492 18.31 -2.60 15.37
C LYS A 492 18.60 -3.59 16.49
N GLY A 493 17.58 -3.94 17.26
CA GLY A 493 17.59 -5.10 18.14
C GLY A 493 17.51 -6.38 17.31
N THR A 494 18.36 -7.38 17.61
CA THR A 494 18.46 -8.62 16.81
C THR A 494 18.18 -9.90 17.59
N SER A 495 17.93 -9.81 18.87
CA SER A 495 17.70 -10.97 19.75
C SER A 495 16.53 -10.72 20.69
N ASN A 496 15.92 -11.77 21.16
CA ASN A 496 14.75 -11.83 22.04
C ASN A 496 14.50 -10.59 22.89
N GLY A 497 13.59 -9.72 22.48
CA GLY A 497 13.22 -8.50 23.18
C GLY A 497 14.30 -7.42 23.27
N ALA A 498 15.45 -7.55 22.57
CA ALA A 498 16.51 -6.55 22.59
C ALA A 498 16.02 -5.22 22.05
N LEU A 499 16.31 -4.13 22.76
CA LEU A 499 15.94 -2.77 22.35
C LEU A 499 16.83 -2.31 21.19
N GLY A 500 16.26 -1.50 20.30
CA GLY A 500 17.03 -0.78 19.28
C GLY A 500 17.79 0.39 19.86
N GLY A 501 18.88 0.79 19.16
CA GLY A 501 19.74 1.90 19.52
C GLY A 501 19.13 3.27 19.26
N ALA A 502 19.66 4.31 19.92
CA ALA A 502 19.27 5.69 19.67
C ALA A 502 19.87 6.24 18.37
N THR A 503 19.12 7.09 17.67
CA THR A 503 19.59 7.87 16.52
C THR A 503 19.99 9.26 16.98
N THR A 504 21.15 9.75 16.51
CA THR A 504 21.73 11.05 16.90
C THR A 504 21.98 11.95 15.69
N PHE A 505 21.78 13.25 15.86
CA PHE A 505 22.09 14.29 14.88
C PHE A 505 22.68 15.51 15.58
N GLY A 506 23.97 15.67 15.53
CA GLY A 506 24.68 16.66 16.35
C GLY A 506 24.46 16.42 17.85
N SER A 507 23.87 17.41 18.52
CA SER A 507 23.51 17.35 19.95
C SER A 507 22.12 16.73 20.21
N TYR A 508 21.36 16.43 19.18
CA TYR A 508 20.00 15.88 19.30
C TYR A 508 20.04 14.35 19.30
N SER A 509 19.12 13.73 20.05
CA SER A 509 19.01 12.27 20.15
C SER A 509 17.56 11.82 20.28
N SER A 510 17.20 10.75 19.59
CA SER A 510 15.89 10.11 19.74
C SER A 510 15.76 9.35 21.06
N ASN A 511 16.86 9.00 21.71
CA ASN A 511 16.94 8.01 22.79
C ASN A 511 16.42 6.62 22.37
N SER A 512 16.58 5.62 23.22
CA SER A 512 16.03 4.28 23.02
C SER A 512 14.62 4.17 23.63
N GLY A 513 13.79 3.28 23.11
CA GLY A 513 12.44 3.00 23.59
C GLY A 513 11.32 3.78 22.89
N SER A 514 10.08 3.33 23.06
CA SER A 514 8.89 3.84 22.37
C SER A 514 8.26 5.06 23.04
N THR A 515 7.65 5.92 22.24
CA THR A 515 6.72 6.95 22.69
C THR A 515 5.29 6.70 22.22
N SER A 516 5.06 5.86 21.22
CA SER A 516 3.71 5.64 20.64
C SER A 516 3.74 4.39 19.74
N SER A 517 2.71 3.58 19.80
CA SER A 517 2.50 2.45 18.89
C SER A 517 2.09 2.88 17.46
N ALA A 518 1.70 4.15 17.29
CA ALA A 518 1.21 4.67 16.00
C ALA A 518 2.34 5.00 15.01
N GLY A 519 3.58 5.13 15.49
CA GLY A 519 4.72 5.51 14.67
C GLY A 519 4.69 6.97 14.21
N TYR A 520 5.61 7.30 13.30
CA TYR A 520 5.69 8.58 12.61
C TYR A 520 5.43 8.37 11.11
N THR A 521 4.42 9.02 10.58
CA THR A 521 4.18 8.99 9.15
C THR A 521 4.84 10.20 8.50
N ASP A 522 5.81 9.95 7.64
CA ASP A 522 6.44 10.99 6.84
C ASP A 522 5.41 11.55 5.86
N ILE A 523 5.16 12.84 5.99
CA ILE A 523 4.16 13.57 5.19
C ILE A 523 4.44 13.57 3.69
N ILE A 524 5.69 13.22 3.30
CA ILE A 524 6.18 13.27 1.92
C ILE A 524 6.09 11.93 1.25
N THR A 525 6.66 10.91 1.91
CA THR A 525 6.73 9.55 1.36
C THR A 525 5.50 8.72 1.72
N GLY A 526 4.69 9.17 2.70
CA GLY A 526 3.58 8.39 3.27
C GLY A 526 4.04 7.16 4.06
N ILE A 527 5.34 6.94 4.19
CA ILE A 527 5.90 5.79 4.91
C ILE A 527 5.73 6.03 6.41
N THR A 528 5.19 5.03 7.10
CA THR A 528 5.09 5.06 8.57
C THR A 528 6.29 4.36 9.18
N TYR A 529 7.12 5.14 9.87
CA TYR A 529 8.31 4.70 10.59
C TYR A 529 7.99 4.40 12.06
N ALA A 530 8.86 3.66 12.73
CA ALA A 530 8.77 3.36 14.17
C ALA A 530 7.40 2.78 14.59
N LYS A 531 6.80 1.94 13.76
CA LYS A 531 5.57 1.20 14.08
C LYS A 531 5.90 -0.08 14.83
N SER A 532 5.04 -0.48 15.76
CA SER A 532 5.13 -1.80 16.40
C SER A 532 4.84 -2.91 15.41
N GLY A 533 5.58 -4.02 15.53
CA GLY A 533 5.22 -5.28 14.90
C GLY A 533 3.99 -5.91 15.57
N ASP A 534 3.55 -7.03 15.05
CA ASP A 534 2.43 -7.79 15.62
C ASP A 534 2.94 -8.77 16.70
N SER A 535 2.12 -9.07 17.69
CA SER A 535 2.41 -10.15 18.64
C SER A 535 2.17 -11.50 18.00
N GLY A 536 2.95 -12.53 18.41
CA GLY A 536 2.73 -13.90 17.99
C GLY A 536 1.46 -14.50 18.62
N ALA A 537 0.89 -15.47 17.95
CA ALA A 537 -0.27 -16.22 18.45
C ALA A 537 0.20 -17.38 19.34
N ASP A 538 -0.65 -17.78 20.27
CA ASP A 538 -0.42 -18.97 21.10
C ASP A 538 -0.45 -20.25 20.27
N GLY A 539 0.31 -21.26 20.69
CA GLY A 539 0.24 -22.61 20.13
C GLY A 539 -1.04 -23.32 20.54
N GLY A 540 -1.50 -24.24 19.70
CA GLY A 540 -2.65 -25.10 20.00
C GLY A 540 -2.33 -26.16 21.08
N LYS A 541 -3.33 -26.51 21.88
CA LYS A 541 -3.24 -27.61 22.83
C LYS A 541 -3.19 -28.98 22.10
N GLY A 542 -2.43 -29.92 22.59
CA GLY A 542 -2.45 -31.28 22.08
C GLY A 542 -3.78 -32.00 22.33
N GLY A 543 -4.12 -32.98 21.50
CA GLY A 543 -5.32 -33.80 21.64
C GLY A 543 -5.19 -34.79 22.83
N SER A 544 -6.32 -35.15 23.44
CA SER A 544 -6.36 -36.16 24.49
C SER A 544 -6.13 -37.55 23.93
N GLY A 545 -5.21 -38.33 24.57
CA GLY A 545 -4.91 -39.70 24.13
C GLY A 545 -6.08 -40.68 24.27
N ALA A 546 -7.03 -40.46 25.18
CA ALA A 546 -8.18 -41.35 25.36
C ALA A 546 -9.29 -41.14 24.33
N ASP A 547 -9.51 -39.92 23.91
CA ASP A 547 -10.69 -39.52 23.17
C ASP A 547 -10.39 -39.06 21.73
N GLY A 548 -9.12 -38.92 21.38
CA GLY A 548 -8.74 -38.40 20.05
C GLY A 548 -9.31 -37.02 19.73
N GLU A 549 -9.65 -36.20 20.75
CA GLU A 549 -10.19 -34.87 20.57
C GLU A 549 -9.11 -33.83 20.26
N SER A 550 -9.31 -33.04 19.25
CA SER A 550 -8.59 -31.81 19.06
C SER A 550 -9.21 -30.70 19.93
N VAL A 551 -8.44 -30.11 20.80
CA VAL A 551 -8.91 -29.01 21.64
C VAL A 551 -8.23 -27.73 21.15
N GLY A 552 -8.99 -26.80 20.61
CA GLY A 552 -8.60 -25.44 20.33
C GLY A 552 -8.74 -25.00 18.87
N ASP A 553 -9.06 -23.72 18.70
CA ASP A 553 -9.30 -23.02 17.42
C ASP A 553 -8.05 -22.84 16.56
N VAL A 554 -6.97 -23.55 16.78
CA VAL A 554 -5.75 -23.43 15.99
C VAL A 554 -5.73 -24.54 14.98
N SER A 555 -6.00 -24.19 13.75
CA SER A 555 -5.91 -25.10 12.61
C SER A 555 -4.53 -25.73 12.51
N GLY A 556 -4.41 -27.04 12.56
CA GLY A 556 -3.20 -27.70 12.14
C GLY A 556 -2.76 -28.98 12.83
N GLY A 557 -3.38 -29.40 13.89
CA GLY A 557 -3.16 -30.77 14.38
C GLY A 557 -4.07 -31.77 13.64
N LYS A 558 -3.53 -32.78 12.98
CA LYS A 558 -4.38 -33.87 12.50
C LYS A 558 -4.74 -34.77 13.67
N GLN A 559 -5.99 -35.01 13.77
CA GLN A 559 -6.57 -35.89 14.77
C GLN A 559 -6.74 -37.29 14.18
N GLU A 560 -6.24 -38.32 14.90
CA GLU A 560 -6.65 -39.68 14.58
C GLU A 560 -8.14 -39.86 14.92
N PRO A 561 -8.89 -40.58 14.12
CA PRO A 561 -10.31 -40.81 14.37
C PRO A 561 -10.54 -41.44 15.74
N SER A 562 -11.46 -40.89 16.49
CA SER A 562 -11.88 -41.43 17.79
C SER A 562 -12.34 -42.88 17.63
N GLY A 563 -11.74 -43.79 18.41
CA GLY A 563 -12.10 -45.18 18.38
C GLY A 563 -11.09 -46.08 19.08
N SER A 564 -11.51 -47.23 19.51
CA SER A 564 -10.62 -48.32 19.94
C SER A 564 -10.57 -49.36 18.85
N ALA A 565 -9.38 -49.81 18.51
CA ALA A 565 -9.16 -50.95 17.62
C ALA A 565 -8.88 -52.22 18.45
N THR A 566 -9.52 -53.31 18.11
CA THR A 566 -9.19 -54.63 18.68
C THR A 566 -8.32 -55.38 17.68
N ARG A 567 -7.15 -55.83 18.11
CA ARG A 567 -6.22 -56.66 17.31
C ARG A 567 -6.02 -58.00 18.01
N SER A 568 -5.80 -59.03 17.26
CA SER A 568 -5.46 -60.36 17.78
C SER A 568 -4.20 -60.89 17.13
N ASP A 569 -3.41 -61.59 17.89
CA ASP A 569 -2.24 -62.32 17.42
C ASP A 569 -2.23 -63.69 18.03
N SER A 570 -1.71 -64.70 17.34
CA SER A 570 -1.67 -66.10 17.79
C SER A 570 -0.34 -66.70 17.44
N ASP A 571 0.16 -67.56 18.33
CA ASP A 571 1.39 -68.35 18.14
C ASP A 571 1.24 -69.75 18.73
N THR A 572 1.91 -70.73 18.15
CA THR A 572 1.90 -72.15 18.57
C THR A 572 3.30 -72.65 18.68
N GLN A 573 3.61 -73.36 19.77
CA GLN A 573 4.91 -73.98 19.99
C GLN A 573 4.79 -75.33 20.67
N ARG A 574 5.71 -76.25 20.34
CA ARG A 574 5.80 -77.50 20.95
C ARG A 574 7.09 -77.64 21.80
N ALA A 575 6.95 -78.05 23.05
CA ALA A 575 8.03 -78.36 23.91
C ALA A 575 7.96 -79.88 24.29
N SER A 576 9.09 -80.56 24.29
CA SER A 576 9.11 -82.01 24.57
C SER A 576 10.24 -82.43 25.51
N SER A 577 10.01 -83.50 26.30
CA SER A 577 10.98 -84.23 27.06
C SER A 577 10.83 -85.71 26.77
N SER A 578 11.68 -86.60 27.35
CA SER A 578 11.74 -88.00 26.98
C SER A 578 10.42 -88.78 27.06
N ASN A 579 9.50 -88.42 27.95
CA ASN A 579 8.22 -89.12 28.16
C ASN A 579 6.98 -88.23 28.09
N MET A 580 7.14 -86.94 27.80
CA MET A 580 6.06 -85.94 27.71
C MET A 580 6.32 -84.90 26.62
N TYR A 581 5.26 -84.44 25.96
CA TYR A 581 5.31 -83.21 25.15
C TYR A 581 4.19 -82.31 25.58
N MET A 582 4.41 -80.99 25.35
CA MET A 582 3.44 -79.97 25.60
C MET A 582 3.24 -79.18 24.32
N ASP A 583 2.01 -79.10 23.87
CA ASP A 583 1.63 -78.21 22.81
C ASP A 583 0.92 -77.00 23.44
N ILE A 584 1.35 -75.82 23.03
CA ILE A 584 0.87 -74.54 23.50
C ILE A 584 0.24 -73.82 22.34
N ASP A 585 -1.01 -73.39 22.50
CA ASP A 585 -1.75 -72.53 21.59
C ASP A 585 -2.19 -71.28 22.36
N ALA A 586 -1.62 -70.17 22.01
CA ALA A 586 -1.89 -68.91 22.70
C ALA A 586 -2.48 -67.88 21.75
N THR A 587 -3.48 -67.15 22.24
CA THR A 587 -4.11 -66.05 21.54
C THR A 587 -4.10 -64.84 22.47
N ALA A 588 -3.68 -63.69 21.94
CA ALA A 588 -3.75 -62.44 22.64
C ALA A 588 -4.75 -61.48 21.93
N ASN A 589 -5.68 -60.96 22.68
CA ASN A 589 -6.60 -59.95 22.23
C ASN A 589 -6.20 -58.62 22.83
N PHE A 590 -5.99 -57.65 21.98
CA PHE A 590 -5.50 -56.31 22.35
C PHE A 590 -6.56 -55.29 22.05
N SER A 591 -6.81 -54.37 22.98
CA SER A 591 -7.65 -53.17 22.82
C SER A 591 -6.74 -51.95 22.89
N LEU A 592 -6.70 -51.18 21.82
CA LEU A 592 -5.90 -49.99 21.67
C LEU A 592 -6.87 -48.81 21.54
N GLY A 593 -6.77 -47.82 22.45
CA GLY A 593 -7.47 -46.53 22.33
C GLY A 593 -6.90 -45.70 21.20
N ALA A 594 -7.58 -44.65 20.79
CA ALA A 594 -7.03 -43.65 19.89
C ALA A 594 -6.00 -42.77 20.62
N ALA A 595 -4.96 -42.35 19.91
CA ALA A 595 -4.00 -41.36 20.42
C ALA A 595 -4.41 -39.95 19.99
N GLY A 596 -4.05 -38.94 20.74
CA GLY A 596 -4.26 -37.56 20.41
C GLY A 596 -3.25 -37.02 19.40
N GLY A 597 -3.67 -36.24 18.43
CA GLY A 597 -2.77 -35.48 17.55
C GLY A 597 -2.03 -34.38 18.31
N GLY A 598 -0.86 -33.97 17.80
CA GLY A 598 -0.13 -32.82 18.34
C GLY A 598 -0.86 -31.48 18.01
N GLY A 599 -0.76 -30.51 18.88
CA GLY A 599 -1.24 -29.15 18.62
C GLY A 599 -0.39 -28.47 17.55
N ALA A 600 -0.98 -27.59 16.74
CA ALA A 600 -0.22 -26.77 15.81
C ALA A 600 0.61 -25.71 16.54
N GLY A 601 1.73 -25.31 15.94
CA GLY A 601 2.45 -24.11 16.37
C GLY A 601 1.67 -22.85 16.11
N GLY A 602 1.85 -21.82 16.94
CA GLY A 602 1.23 -20.50 16.76
C GLY A 602 1.80 -19.74 15.56
N ASN A 603 1.02 -18.87 15.00
CA ASN A 603 1.41 -17.99 13.90
C ASN A 603 2.11 -16.74 14.44
N SER A 604 2.91 -16.07 13.59
CA SER A 604 3.60 -14.82 13.90
C SER A 604 3.52 -13.89 12.70
N GLY A 605 2.89 -12.73 12.87
CA GLY A 605 2.73 -11.77 11.78
C GLY A 605 2.14 -12.43 10.53
N SER A 606 2.91 -12.42 9.43
CA SER A 606 2.55 -13.10 8.18
C SER A 606 2.96 -14.56 8.09
N ASN A 607 3.68 -15.09 9.09
CA ASN A 607 4.20 -16.44 9.08
C ASN A 607 3.21 -17.41 9.76
N SER A 608 3.08 -18.61 9.23
CA SER A 608 2.26 -19.66 9.82
C SER A 608 3.15 -20.62 10.60
N GLY A 609 2.71 -21.05 11.76
CA GLY A 609 3.36 -22.12 12.53
C GLY A 609 3.29 -23.46 11.80
N THR A 610 4.17 -24.37 12.17
CA THR A 610 4.13 -25.73 11.63
C THR A 610 2.97 -26.51 12.24
N PRO A 611 2.26 -27.34 11.45
CA PRO A 611 1.26 -28.26 11.99
C PRO A 611 1.91 -29.24 12.98
N GLY A 612 1.17 -29.61 13.99
CA GLY A 612 1.58 -30.74 14.88
C GLY A 612 1.64 -32.03 14.12
N GLY A 613 2.43 -32.98 14.64
CA GLY A 613 2.54 -34.34 14.10
C GLY A 613 1.24 -35.12 14.23
N ASP A 614 1.00 -36.05 13.31
CA ASP A 614 -0.11 -37.00 13.39
C ASP A 614 0.19 -38.04 14.49
N ALA A 615 -0.86 -38.60 15.10
CA ALA A 615 -0.74 -39.70 16.02
C ALA A 615 -0.30 -40.98 15.27
N GLU A 616 0.60 -41.74 15.86
CA GLU A 616 1.07 -43.01 15.31
C GLU A 616 0.18 -44.18 15.78
N VAL A 617 -0.03 -45.16 14.89
CA VAL A 617 -0.79 -46.36 15.18
C VAL A 617 0.06 -47.33 16.02
N GLY A 618 -0.48 -47.78 17.12
CA GLY A 618 0.20 -48.79 17.96
C GLY A 618 0.30 -50.18 17.31
N SER A 619 1.14 -51.01 17.83
CA SER A 619 1.34 -52.38 17.37
C SER A 619 1.25 -53.40 18.51
N VAL A 620 1.04 -54.66 18.16
CA VAL A 620 0.95 -55.75 19.09
C VAL A 620 1.78 -56.95 18.59
N ARG A 621 2.33 -57.71 19.49
CA ARG A 621 3.09 -58.94 19.17
C ARG A 621 2.93 -59.95 20.26
N LEU A 622 2.65 -61.18 19.87
CA LEU A 622 2.70 -62.37 20.73
C LEU A 622 3.95 -63.19 20.39
N SER A 623 4.62 -63.76 21.40
CA SER A 623 5.77 -64.64 21.21
C SER A 623 5.75 -65.70 22.25
N ILE A 624 5.80 -66.93 21.82
CA ILE A 624 5.97 -68.09 22.66
C ILE A 624 7.42 -68.52 22.56
N THR A 625 8.09 -68.57 23.68
CA THR A 625 9.46 -69.14 23.82
C THR A 625 9.45 -70.28 24.84
N THR A 626 10.47 -71.12 24.83
CA THR A 626 10.54 -72.29 25.72
C THR A 626 10.26 -71.91 27.18
N GLY A 627 9.08 -72.23 27.66
CA GLY A 627 8.63 -72.00 29.03
C GLY A 627 7.97 -70.64 29.29
N TYR A 628 7.79 -69.76 28.25
CA TYR A 628 7.20 -68.48 28.43
C TYR A 628 6.30 -68.08 27.28
N ILE A 629 5.16 -67.44 27.58
CA ILE A 629 4.31 -66.69 26.63
C ILE A 629 4.45 -65.20 26.92
N ASN A 630 4.90 -64.41 25.95
CA ASN A 630 5.09 -63.02 26.09
C ASN A 630 4.14 -62.30 25.12
N ALA A 631 3.32 -61.37 25.63
CA ALA A 631 2.49 -60.49 24.84
C ALA A 631 3.02 -59.03 24.95
N PHE A 632 3.33 -58.46 23.84
CA PHE A 632 3.89 -57.13 23.75
C PHE A 632 2.81 -56.20 23.19
N VAL A 633 2.59 -55.10 23.87
CA VAL A 633 1.64 -54.06 23.42
C VAL A 633 2.37 -52.75 23.34
N TYR A 634 2.36 -52.19 22.15
CA TYR A 634 2.84 -50.84 21.88
C TYR A 634 1.62 -49.93 21.72
N PRO A 635 1.34 -49.00 22.64
CA PRO A 635 0.18 -48.13 22.53
C PRO A 635 0.28 -47.21 21.29
N ASN A 636 -0.85 -46.74 20.84
CA ASN A 636 -0.89 -45.67 19.83
C ASN A 636 -0.17 -44.45 20.41
N LYS A 637 0.79 -43.96 19.68
CA LYS A 637 1.62 -42.84 20.14
C LYS A 637 0.97 -41.51 19.75
N GLY A 638 0.92 -40.58 20.68
CA GLY A 638 0.43 -39.22 20.44
C GLY A 638 1.33 -38.46 19.46
N GLY A 639 0.76 -37.52 18.75
CA GLY A 639 1.51 -36.63 17.86
C GLY A 639 2.40 -35.67 18.63
N THR A 640 3.54 -35.31 18.07
CA THR A 640 4.40 -34.24 18.61
C THR A 640 3.76 -32.88 18.37
N GLY A 641 3.97 -31.91 19.26
CA GLY A 641 3.55 -30.52 19.04
C GLY A 641 4.28 -29.88 17.85
N GLY A 642 3.60 -29.05 17.08
CA GLY A 642 4.20 -28.31 15.99
C GLY A 642 5.01 -27.11 16.50
N ASP A 643 6.07 -26.73 15.80
CA ASP A 643 6.88 -25.57 16.18
C ASP A 643 6.16 -24.25 15.89
N GLY A 644 6.31 -23.25 16.75
CA GLY A 644 5.86 -21.89 16.54
C GLY A 644 6.60 -21.23 15.39
N ALA A 645 5.92 -20.37 14.65
CA ALA A 645 6.54 -19.63 13.57
C ALA A 645 7.49 -18.54 14.11
N ASP A 646 8.59 -18.30 13.41
CA ASP A 646 9.48 -17.17 13.71
C ASP A 646 8.78 -15.84 13.44
N GLY A 647 9.06 -14.84 14.25
CA GLY A 647 8.60 -13.46 14.05
C GLY A 647 9.17 -12.86 12.78
N ALA A 648 8.38 -12.05 12.10
CA ALA A 648 8.83 -11.33 10.92
C ALA A 648 9.79 -10.20 11.30
N ASP A 649 10.88 -10.06 10.54
CA ASP A 649 11.79 -8.94 10.65
C ASP A 649 11.13 -7.65 10.15
N ALA A 650 11.42 -6.53 10.79
CA ALA A 650 10.97 -5.23 10.35
C ALA A 650 11.77 -4.74 9.14
N SER A 651 11.07 -4.27 8.10
CA SER A 651 11.67 -3.74 6.87
C SER A 651 11.72 -2.21 6.80
N VAL A 652 10.93 -1.52 7.61
CA VAL A 652 10.87 -0.05 7.65
C VAL A 652 11.62 0.47 8.87
N TYR A 653 12.40 1.52 8.68
CA TYR A 653 13.25 2.10 9.73
C TYR A 653 12.49 2.40 11.02
N GLY A 654 13.07 2.04 12.13
CA GLY A 654 12.53 2.21 13.47
C GLY A 654 11.37 1.29 13.84
N CYS A 655 10.83 0.50 12.92
CA CYS A 655 9.80 -0.48 13.24
C CYS A 655 10.40 -1.63 14.06
N SER A 656 9.61 -2.16 15.00
CA SER A 656 10.01 -3.34 15.77
C SER A 656 9.70 -4.64 15.02
N GLY A 657 10.45 -5.68 15.33
CA GLY A 657 10.16 -7.03 14.87
C GLY A 657 8.88 -7.57 15.53
N SER A 658 8.23 -8.49 14.82
CA SER A 658 7.06 -9.19 15.33
C SER A 658 7.45 -10.22 16.39
N GLY A 659 6.56 -10.50 17.32
CA GLY A 659 6.68 -11.62 18.25
C GLY A 659 6.56 -12.96 17.53
N ALA A 660 7.19 -13.99 18.07
CA ALA A 660 7.13 -15.36 17.56
C ALA A 660 5.87 -16.09 18.01
N GLY A 661 5.46 -17.11 17.27
CA GLY A 661 4.39 -18.02 17.65
C GLY A 661 4.84 -18.95 18.79
N GLY A 662 3.92 -19.35 19.66
CA GLY A 662 4.13 -20.37 20.68
C GLY A 662 4.17 -21.78 20.07
N GLY A 663 4.91 -22.69 20.67
CA GLY A 663 4.93 -24.10 20.27
C GLY A 663 3.60 -24.80 20.56
N GLY A 664 3.19 -25.74 19.74
CA GLY A 664 2.01 -26.58 19.98
C GLY A 664 2.26 -27.62 21.13
N GLY A 665 1.22 -27.95 21.88
CA GLY A 665 1.30 -28.99 22.91
C GLY A 665 1.37 -30.41 22.31
N ALA A 666 2.02 -31.30 23.00
CA ALA A 666 2.06 -32.72 22.61
C ALA A 666 0.71 -33.40 22.77
N GLY A 667 0.37 -34.32 21.86
CA GLY A 667 -0.77 -35.22 22.00
C GLY A 667 -0.48 -36.32 23.04
N GLY A 668 -1.50 -36.70 23.81
CA GLY A 668 -1.40 -37.82 24.74
C GLY A 668 -1.42 -39.16 24.02
N ASP A 669 -0.58 -40.10 24.46
CA ASP A 669 -0.62 -41.45 24.01
C ASP A 669 -1.90 -42.14 24.49
N SER A 670 -2.39 -43.13 23.73
CA SER A 670 -3.58 -43.88 24.08
C SER A 670 -3.33 -44.86 25.21
N SER A 671 -4.37 -45.19 25.94
CA SER A 671 -4.37 -46.39 26.78
C SER A 671 -4.38 -47.62 25.91
N ALA A 672 -3.68 -48.66 26.34
CA ALA A 672 -3.69 -49.94 25.68
C ALA A 672 -3.88 -51.06 26.71
N SER A 673 -4.65 -52.07 26.37
CA SER A 673 -4.82 -53.26 27.20
C SER A 673 -4.70 -54.50 26.36
N SER A 674 -4.17 -55.55 26.96
CA SER A 674 -4.06 -56.86 26.35
C SER A 674 -4.72 -57.91 27.24
N ASN A 675 -5.44 -58.84 26.64
CA ASN A 675 -5.93 -60.06 27.28
C ASN A 675 -5.31 -61.25 26.56
N VAL A 676 -4.47 -61.96 27.25
CA VAL A 676 -3.78 -63.18 26.73
C VAL A 676 -4.49 -64.40 27.26
N SER A 677 -4.97 -65.24 26.36
CA SER A 677 -5.46 -66.55 26.67
C SER A 677 -4.53 -67.62 26.07
N ALA A 678 -4.12 -68.54 26.84
CA ALA A 678 -3.33 -69.67 26.36
C ALA A 678 -4.02 -71.00 26.74
N GLN A 679 -4.17 -71.79 25.74
CA GLN A 679 -4.56 -73.19 25.94
C GLN A 679 -3.31 -74.05 25.70
N TYR A 680 -2.99 -74.86 26.65
CA TYR A 680 -1.92 -75.81 26.47
C TYR A 680 -2.34 -77.16 27.02
N TYR A 681 -1.83 -78.18 26.45
CA TYR A 681 -2.02 -79.54 26.96
C TYR A 681 -0.68 -80.24 27.11
N VAL A 682 -0.62 -81.11 28.11
CA VAL A 682 0.50 -81.98 28.36
C VAL A 682 0.05 -83.36 28.02
N TYR A 683 0.78 -84.04 27.12
CA TYR A 683 0.53 -85.38 26.75
C TYR A 683 1.64 -86.28 27.30
N ASN A 684 1.26 -87.22 28.16
CA ASN A 684 2.17 -88.24 28.69
C ASN A 684 2.19 -89.46 27.75
N ILE A 685 3.32 -89.74 27.12
CA ILE A 685 3.51 -90.80 26.13
C ILE A 685 3.40 -92.17 26.74
N THR A 686 3.84 -92.31 27.97
CA THR A 686 3.87 -93.61 28.70
C THR A 686 2.46 -94.00 29.13
N THR A 687 1.64 -93.07 29.63
CA THR A 687 0.29 -93.37 30.13
C THR A 687 -0.78 -93.11 29.09
N GLN A 688 -0.42 -92.48 27.92
CA GLN A 688 -1.32 -92.05 26.86
C GLN A 688 -2.45 -91.13 27.36
N THR A 689 -2.12 -90.30 28.36
CA THR A 689 -3.08 -89.31 28.94
C THR A 689 -2.78 -87.95 28.52
N ARG A 690 -3.84 -87.15 28.22
CA ARG A 690 -3.82 -85.76 27.94
C ARG A 690 -4.43 -84.95 29.10
N THR A 691 -3.78 -83.90 29.51
CA THR A 691 -4.29 -82.94 30.50
C THR A 691 -4.28 -81.58 29.91
N ASP A 692 -5.45 -80.92 29.87
CA ASP A 692 -5.61 -79.59 29.31
C ASP A 692 -5.59 -78.46 30.39
N PHE A 693 -4.94 -77.39 30.09
CA PHE A 693 -4.82 -76.23 30.96
C PHE A 693 -5.21 -74.91 30.17
N SER A 694 -5.77 -73.92 30.88
CA SER A 694 -6.06 -72.61 30.34
C SER A 694 -5.62 -71.49 31.28
N ILE A 695 -5.07 -70.40 30.72
CA ILE A 695 -4.58 -69.26 31.48
C ILE A 695 -5.10 -68.00 30.78
N ASN A 696 -5.58 -67.02 31.57
CA ASN A 696 -5.96 -65.72 31.12
C ASN A 696 -5.26 -64.58 31.93
N ASN A 697 -4.70 -63.59 31.27
CA ASN A 697 -4.02 -62.50 31.93
C ASN A 697 -4.23 -61.12 31.18
N ASN A 698 -4.30 -60.00 31.90
CA ASN A 698 -4.55 -58.68 31.37
C ASN A 698 -3.41 -57.72 31.67
N ALA A 699 -3.02 -56.92 30.69
CA ALA A 699 -2.01 -55.87 30.83
C ALA A 699 -2.44 -54.55 30.15
N GLY A 700 -1.94 -53.45 30.61
CA GLY A 700 -2.24 -52.14 30.03
C GLY A 700 -1.14 -51.10 30.17
N GLY A 701 -1.13 -50.05 29.38
CA GLY A 701 -0.09 -49.01 29.39
C GLY A 701 -0.32 -47.74 28.53
N ALA A 702 0.50 -46.70 28.79
CA ALA A 702 0.50 -45.41 28.11
C ALA A 702 1.95 -44.84 27.96
N ALA A 703 2.17 -43.87 27.07
CA ALA A 703 3.47 -43.23 26.83
C ALA A 703 3.39 -41.68 26.66
N VAL A 704 4.53 -40.97 26.64
CA VAL A 704 4.66 -39.50 26.67
C VAL A 704 5.28 -38.95 25.39
N ARG A 705 4.82 -37.75 24.94
CA ARG A 705 5.37 -37.01 23.79
C ARG A 705 5.75 -35.58 24.17
N LYS A 706 6.64 -34.98 23.36
CA LYS A 706 7.15 -33.63 23.57
C LYS A 706 6.32 -32.59 22.84
N GLY A 707 6.15 -31.41 23.47
CA GLY A 707 5.63 -30.24 22.84
C GLY A 707 6.58 -29.67 21.77
N GLY A 708 6.06 -28.89 20.87
CA GLY A 708 6.82 -28.13 19.86
C GLY A 708 7.63 -27.01 20.48
N ALA A 709 8.71 -26.61 19.81
CA ALA A 709 9.50 -25.46 20.20
C ALA A 709 8.74 -24.14 19.93
N GLY A 710 8.96 -23.11 20.74
CA GLY A 710 8.52 -21.75 20.41
C GLY A 710 9.38 -21.19 19.28
N GLY A 711 8.79 -20.36 18.42
CA GLY A 711 9.52 -19.64 17.37
C GLY A 711 10.41 -18.55 17.97
N LYS A 712 11.26 -17.94 17.13
CA LYS A 712 12.15 -16.82 17.51
C LYS A 712 11.52 -15.49 17.14
N GLY A 713 11.66 -14.47 17.99
CA GLY A 713 11.22 -13.13 17.70
C GLY A 713 11.96 -12.53 16.50
N GLY A 714 11.24 -11.80 15.62
CA GLY A 714 11.84 -11.13 14.46
C GLY A 714 12.72 -9.95 14.88
N ALA A 715 13.73 -9.62 14.07
CA ALA A 715 14.60 -8.47 14.32
C ALA A 715 13.87 -7.15 14.07
N GLY A 716 14.21 -6.10 14.81
CA GLY A 716 13.79 -4.73 14.51
C GLY A 716 14.46 -4.19 13.25
N ALA A 717 14.13 -2.96 12.87
CA ALA A 717 14.80 -2.24 11.80
C ALA A 717 15.70 -1.12 12.36
N ASP A 718 16.76 -0.78 11.62
CA ASP A 718 17.66 0.31 11.99
C ASP A 718 16.91 1.65 12.08
N GLY A 719 17.49 2.60 12.79
CA GLY A 719 17.01 3.98 12.84
C GLY A 719 17.34 4.76 11.57
N CYS A 720 16.69 5.91 11.39
CA CYS A 720 17.02 6.85 10.32
C CYS A 720 16.78 8.30 10.79
N ILE A 721 17.17 9.26 9.97
CA ILE A 721 16.87 10.67 10.15
C ILE A 721 16.18 11.17 8.89
N ILE A 722 14.95 11.71 9.05
CA ILE A 722 14.27 12.41 7.99
C ILE A 722 14.59 13.89 8.16
N LEU A 723 15.36 14.44 7.24
CA LEU A 723 15.83 15.82 7.30
C LEU A 723 15.16 16.65 6.21
N TYR A 724 14.45 17.68 6.63
CA TYR A 724 13.86 18.71 5.79
C TYR A 724 14.68 19.99 5.98
N TYR A 725 15.07 20.64 4.88
CA TYR A 725 15.86 21.87 4.98
C TYR A 725 15.66 22.78 3.78
N GLY A 726 16.03 24.06 3.88
CA GLY A 726 15.90 25.06 2.85
C GLY A 726 15.39 26.38 3.39
N VAL A 727 14.86 27.21 2.53
CA VAL A 727 14.33 28.53 2.87
C VAL A 727 12.91 28.38 3.37
N THR A 728 12.66 28.73 4.62
CA THR A 728 11.31 28.70 5.24
C THR A 728 10.48 29.95 4.97
N THR A 729 11.00 30.94 4.29
CA THR A 729 10.14 32.05 3.86
C THR A 729 9.09 31.48 2.94
N PRO A 730 7.78 31.60 3.26
CA PRO A 730 6.80 31.58 2.20
C PRO A 730 7.32 32.66 1.27
N VAL A 731 7.69 32.28 0.06
CA VAL A 731 7.81 33.26 -1.02
C VAL A 731 6.40 33.80 -1.11
N GLN A 732 6.12 34.89 -0.40
CA GLN A 732 5.14 35.80 -0.91
C GLN A 732 5.68 36.06 -2.31
N ASP A 733 5.04 35.52 -3.34
CA ASP A 733 5.22 36.03 -4.69
C ASP A 733 5.09 37.51 -4.53
N GLY A 734 6.25 38.18 -4.51
CA GLY A 734 6.36 39.52 -3.96
C GLY A 734 5.71 40.57 -4.85
N GLN A 735 4.41 40.50 -4.93
CA GLN A 735 3.65 41.62 -5.48
C GLN A 735 3.84 42.79 -4.51
N LEU A 736 4.65 43.75 -4.93
CA LEU A 736 4.81 44.98 -4.18
C LEU A 736 3.46 45.69 -4.11
N LYS A 737 2.97 45.87 -2.89
CA LYS A 737 1.77 46.66 -2.59
C LYS A 737 2.20 47.98 -1.96
N ASP A 738 1.44 49.05 -2.24
CA ASP A 738 1.58 50.29 -1.51
C ASP A 738 1.09 50.14 -0.06
N LYS A 739 1.25 51.21 0.73
CA LYS A 739 0.82 51.29 2.13
C LYS A 739 -0.69 51.06 2.35
N ASN A 740 -1.51 51.11 1.29
CA ASN A 740 -2.96 50.87 1.33
C ASN A 740 -3.33 49.47 0.80
N GLY A 741 -2.35 48.61 0.49
CA GLY A 741 -2.58 47.24 -0.04
C GLY A 741 -2.84 47.19 -1.55
N LEU A 742 -2.74 48.33 -2.27
CA LEU A 742 -2.87 48.39 -3.72
C LEU A 742 -1.58 47.93 -4.39
N MET A 743 -1.71 47.09 -5.43
CA MET A 743 -0.56 46.60 -6.18
C MET A 743 0.21 47.70 -6.87
N LEU A 744 1.52 47.72 -6.68
CA LEU A 744 2.41 48.60 -7.39
C LEU A 744 2.62 48.08 -8.82
N LEU A 745 2.42 48.99 -9.77
CA LEU A 745 2.63 48.71 -11.19
C LEU A 745 3.85 49.52 -11.66
N ASP A 746 4.61 48.99 -12.62
CA ASP A 746 5.63 49.78 -13.31
C ASP A 746 4.98 50.83 -14.25
N LYS A 747 5.81 51.64 -14.84
CA LYS A 747 5.34 52.68 -15.79
C LYS A 747 4.63 52.14 -17.04
N TYR A 748 4.64 50.84 -17.25
CA TYR A 748 3.95 50.16 -18.34
C TYR A 748 2.70 49.40 -17.88
N GLY A 749 2.29 49.55 -16.60
CA GLY A 749 1.14 48.82 -16.02
C GLY A 749 1.39 47.37 -15.67
N ARG A 750 2.66 46.93 -15.59
CA ARG A 750 3.01 45.57 -15.18
C ARG A 750 3.19 45.52 -13.66
N ARG A 751 2.71 44.47 -13.06
CA ARG A 751 2.84 44.23 -11.60
C ARG A 751 4.33 44.12 -11.21
N LEU A 752 4.74 44.90 -10.24
CA LEU A 752 6.08 44.79 -9.67
C LEU A 752 6.12 43.55 -8.76
N ILE A 753 7.06 42.67 -9.01
CA ILE A 753 7.31 41.47 -8.26
C ILE A 753 8.74 41.60 -7.70
N VAL A 754 8.94 41.29 -6.42
CA VAL A 754 10.28 41.20 -5.79
C VAL A 754 10.80 39.78 -5.90
#